data_dfb2e9eb7b3c636000918f7953f82e50
#
_entry.id   dfb2e9eb7b3c636000918f7953f82e50
#
_cell.length_a   1.000
_cell.length_b   1.000
_cell.length_c   1.000
_cell.angle_alpha   90.00
_cell.angle_beta   90.00
_cell.angle_gamma   90.00
#
_symmetry.space_group_name_H-M   'P 1'
#
loop_
_entity.id
_entity.type
_entity.pdbx_description
1 polymer ?
#
loop_
_entity_poly.entity_id
_entity_poly.type
_entity_poly.pdbx_seq_one_letter_code
_entity_poly.pdbx_strand_id
1 'polypeptide(L)'
;MENGEKINKGQEDEMEIYGYNLCRWKLALVAVGVVCTGGFLLLLLYWMPKWRVKATCTRTTLRDCDVVLLRTTDEFKRWFCAKVRVRLCPGTDPFQSPESMESKVINGHTGHLPESPTEHSEGHPMTNTAIPQNEVHYFVHHSVTYYWNDLHQTFNYLTGLDDRVSCVAIHTEHSKGLSKERHNYRKLFYGINEITVKVPSLFKLLIKEVLNPFYIFQLFSVILWSTDEYYYYAGAIVLMSVISIISSLYTIKKQYIMLHDMVAAHSIVRVTVSRENKEAEEILSTDLVPGDIMLIPPNGTIMPCDAVLISGTCIVNESMLTGESVPVTKTNLPDPSTDSRGGEDEIYNTEVHKRHTLFCGTNVIQTRFYAGEPVKAIIVRTGFSTSKGQLIRSILYPKPTDFKLYRDAYLFLLCLVGVAGVGFLYTVVNSILKQVPVSIIIIESLDIITITVPPALPAAMTAGIVYAQRRLRKLGIFCISPQRINICGQLNLVCFDKTGTLTEDGLDLWGIQRVENARFLLAEEKACSESLVKSQFVACMATCHSLTKIDGVISGDPLDLKMFEAIGWILEEATEEETALHNKIMPTVVKPPKQPATEQKPADGVEMELFELQTSYEIGIVRQFPFSSALQRMAVVAKVLGEKRMDAYVKGAPEVVASLCRSETVPSDFAVILEDYTKQGYRVIALAHRKLESKIAWHKVQNISRDAIENNMTFLGLIIMQNKLKPETPAVLEDLRKANIRMVMVTGDNMLTAISVARDCGMILPHDKVIVAEALPPKDGQAAKINWHYADTMPRSNLNAINQEVIPMKSENDSLEENQGIDYHFAMNGKSFAVILEHFQDLLPKLVLHGTVFARMAPDQKTQLVEELQNVDYYVGMCGDGANDCGALKRAHGGISLSELEASVASPFTSRTPSIACVPNLIREGRAALITSFCVFKFMALYSIIQYFTVTLLYSILSNLGDSQFLFIDLAIILVVVFTMS
;
A
#
# COMPACT_ATOMS: atom_id res chain seq x y z
N MET A 1 -31.90 19.18 -7.28
CA MET A 1 -30.97 18.05 -7.19
C MET A 1 -31.22 17.41 -5.83
N GLU A 2 -31.69 16.18 -5.81
CA GLU A 2 -31.97 15.49 -4.56
C GLU A 2 -30.65 15.02 -3.98
N ASN A 3 -30.25 15.58 -2.84
CA ASN A 3 -29.06 15.18 -2.13
C ASN A 3 -29.30 13.79 -1.53
N GLY A 4 -28.57 12.80 -2.01
CA GLY A 4 -28.49 11.49 -1.37
C GLY A 4 -27.70 11.57 -0.06
N GLU A 5 -27.98 10.65 0.84
CA GLU A 5 -27.13 10.50 2.01
C GLU A 5 -25.77 9.92 1.58
N LYS A 6 -24.70 10.38 2.22
CA LYS A 6 -23.36 9.92 1.94
C LYS A 6 -22.90 8.91 2.98
N ILE A 7 -22.34 7.79 2.49
CA ILE A 7 -21.65 6.79 3.31
C ILE A 7 -20.14 6.90 3.10
N ASN A 8 -19.36 6.45 4.09
CA ASN A 8 -17.88 6.52 4.08
C ASN A 8 -17.32 7.94 3.87
N LYS A 9 -17.90 8.91 4.53
CA LYS A 9 -17.49 10.31 4.41
C LYS A 9 -16.01 10.51 4.69
N GLY A 10 -15.32 11.17 3.75
CA GLY A 10 -13.89 11.47 3.86
C GLY A 10 -12.96 10.30 3.55
N GLN A 11 -13.48 9.13 3.16
CA GLN A 11 -12.70 7.98 2.72
C GLN A 11 -12.68 7.90 1.19
N GLU A 12 -11.74 7.11 0.67
CA GLU A 12 -11.64 6.90 -0.79
C GLU A 12 -12.89 6.25 -1.41
N ASP A 13 -13.65 5.51 -0.61
CA ASP A 13 -14.88 4.82 -1.02
C ASP A 13 -16.15 5.61 -0.67
N GLU A 14 -16.08 6.93 -0.62
CA GLU A 14 -17.25 7.77 -0.38
C GLU A 14 -18.28 7.57 -1.50
N MET A 15 -19.52 7.29 -1.12
CA MET A 15 -20.62 7.03 -2.04
C MET A 15 -21.91 7.70 -1.55
N GLU A 16 -22.75 8.11 -2.49
CA GLU A 16 -24.14 8.49 -2.21
C GLU A 16 -25.03 7.25 -2.24
N ILE A 17 -25.92 7.12 -1.29
CA ILE A 17 -26.83 6.00 -1.15
C ILE A 17 -28.29 6.45 -1.29
N TYR A 18 -29.07 5.65 -2.02
CA TYR A 18 -30.49 5.86 -2.23
C TYR A 18 -31.25 4.56 -1.97
N GLY A 19 -32.35 4.61 -1.22
CA GLY A 19 -33.18 3.44 -0.93
C GLY A 19 -34.36 3.32 -1.91
N TYR A 20 -34.64 2.09 -2.34
CA TYR A 20 -35.74 1.78 -3.24
C TYR A 20 -36.45 0.49 -2.80
N ASN A 21 -37.75 0.42 -3.04
CA ASN A 21 -38.57 -0.80 -2.90
C ASN A 21 -39.10 -1.30 -4.22
N LEU A 22 -39.13 -2.62 -4.41
CA LEU A 22 -39.62 -3.23 -5.62
C LEU A 22 -41.12 -2.96 -5.78
N CYS A 23 -41.50 -2.47 -6.95
CA CYS A 23 -42.88 -2.18 -7.30
C CYS A 23 -43.41 -3.19 -8.33
N ARG A 24 -44.43 -3.98 -7.98
CA ARG A 24 -44.95 -5.05 -8.82
C ARG A 24 -45.53 -4.58 -10.14
N TRP A 25 -46.27 -3.49 -10.14
CA TRP A 25 -46.89 -2.97 -11.35
C TRP A 25 -45.85 -2.39 -12.34
N LYS A 26 -44.81 -1.72 -11.85
CA LYS A 26 -43.72 -1.27 -12.69
C LYS A 26 -42.94 -2.45 -13.30
N LEU A 27 -42.72 -3.50 -12.50
CA LEU A 27 -42.11 -4.73 -12.99
C LEU A 27 -42.94 -5.39 -14.12
N ALA A 28 -44.25 -5.42 -13.97
CA ALA A 28 -45.16 -5.93 -15.00
C ALA A 28 -45.07 -5.11 -16.30
N LEU A 29 -45.04 -3.77 -16.22
CA LEU A 29 -44.86 -2.90 -17.38
C LEU A 29 -43.51 -3.10 -18.06
N VAL A 30 -42.45 -3.24 -17.30
CA VAL A 30 -41.12 -3.56 -17.83
C VAL A 30 -41.11 -4.94 -18.50
N ALA A 31 -41.77 -5.93 -17.93
CA ALA A 31 -41.88 -7.26 -18.53
C ALA A 31 -42.58 -7.21 -19.91
N VAL A 32 -43.68 -6.46 -20.01
CA VAL A 32 -44.37 -6.22 -21.29
C VAL A 32 -43.47 -5.50 -22.28
N GLY A 33 -42.74 -4.46 -21.83
CA GLY A 33 -41.80 -3.76 -22.68
C GLY A 33 -40.65 -4.65 -23.18
N VAL A 34 -40.15 -5.56 -22.37
CA VAL A 34 -39.14 -6.55 -22.76
C VAL A 34 -39.64 -7.46 -23.85
N VAL A 35 -40.89 -7.95 -23.71
CA VAL A 35 -41.51 -8.79 -24.74
C VAL A 35 -41.71 -8.01 -26.04
N CYS A 36 -42.24 -6.77 -25.96
CA CYS A 36 -42.44 -5.91 -27.13
C CYS A 36 -41.15 -5.55 -27.88
N THR A 37 -40.05 -5.42 -27.18
CA THR A 37 -38.72 -5.05 -27.75
C THR A 37 -37.88 -6.27 -28.13
N GLY A 38 -38.41 -7.49 -28.01
CA GLY A 38 -37.67 -8.71 -28.30
C GLY A 38 -36.46 -8.95 -27.39
N GLY A 39 -36.48 -8.44 -26.16
CA GLY A 39 -35.39 -8.56 -25.17
C GLY A 39 -34.38 -7.42 -25.17
N PHE A 40 -34.45 -6.48 -26.13
CA PHE A 40 -33.50 -5.35 -26.16
C PHE A 40 -33.61 -4.44 -24.94
N LEU A 41 -34.82 -4.21 -24.44
CA LEU A 41 -35.01 -3.45 -23.20
C LEU A 41 -34.33 -4.13 -21.99
N LEU A 42 -34.34 -5.46 -21.92
CA LEU A 42 -33.68 -6.21 -20.87
C LEU A 42 -32.16 -6.00 -20.91
N LEU A 43 -31.55 -6.03 -22.09
CA LEU A 43 -30.14 -5.73 -22.28
C LEU A 43 -29.77 -4.29 -21.88
N LEU A 44 -30.59 -3.33 -22.27
CA LEU A 44 -30.43 -1.92 -21.94
C LEU A 44 -30.46 -1.70 -20.42
N LEU A 45 -31.40 -2.33 -19.73
CA LEU A 45 -31.51 -2.28 -18.27
C LEU A 45 -30.38 -3.04 -17.58
N TYR A 46 -29.88 -4.10 -18.20
CA TYR A 46 -28.68 -4.82 -17.69
C TYR A 46 -27.42 -3.93 -17.71
N TRP A 47 -27.23 -3.18 -18.79
CA TRP A 47 -26.09 -2.27 -18.93
C TRP A 47 -26.18 -1.03 -18.06
N MET A 48 -27.39 -0.59 -17.69
CA MET A 48 -27.65 0.63 -16.92
C MET A 48 -28.35 0.33 -15.58
N PRO A 49 -27.62 0.08 -14.50
CA PRO A 49 -28.21 -0.25 -13.18
C PRO A 49 -29.16 0.83 -12.65
N LYS A 50 -28.83 2.10 -12.90
CA LYS A 50 -29.68 3.25 -12.51
C LYS A 50 -31.07 3.19 -13.14
N TRP A 51 -31.14 2.93 -14.44
CA TRP A 51 -32.41 2.84 -15.16
C TRP A 51 -33.19 1.62 -14.76
N ARG A 52 -32.51 0.49 -14.54
CA ARG A 52 -33.15 -0.73 -14.04
C ARG A 52 -33.84 -0.50 -12.71
N VAL A 53 -33.17 0.12 -11.75
CA VAL A 53 -33.73 0.39 -10.43
C VAL A 53 -34.88 1.40 -10.51
N LYS A 54 -34.71 2.49 -11.24
CA LYS A 54 -35.80 3.50 -11.42
C LYS A 54 -37.03 2.97 -12.16
N ALA A 55 -36.80 2.07 -13.11
CA ALA A 55 -37.89 1.47 -13.88
C ALA A 55 -38.67 0.41 -13.12
N THR A 56 -38.02 -0.30 -12.19
CA THR A 56 -38.63 -1.44 -11.48
C THR A 56 -38.99 -1.12 -10.04
N CYS A 57 -38.42 -0.05 -9.47
CA CYS A 57 -38.54 0.25 -8.04
C CYS A 57 -39.06 1.65 -7.79
N THR A 58 -39.65 1.85 -6.60
CA THR A 58 -40.07 3.17 -6.08
C THR A 58 -39.15 3.60 -4.97
N ARG A 59 -38.88 4.91 -4.88
CA ARG A 59 -38.02 5.47 -3.82
C ARG A 59 -38.71 5.36 -2.46
N THR A 60 -37.90 4.99 -1.46
CA THR A 60 -38.32 4.88 -0.07
C THR A 60 -37.21 5.34 0.86
N THR A 61 -37.48 5.35 2.16
CA THR A 61 -36.46 5.64 3.18
C THR A 61 -35.42 4.53 3.24
N LEU A 62 -34.18 4.85 3.62
CA LEU A 62 -33.10 3.87 3.74
C LEU A 62 -33.38 2.77 4.76
N ARG A 63 -34.17 3.04 5.77
CA ARG A 63 -34.53 2.08 6.82
C ARG A 63 -35.33 0.89 6.27
N ASP A 64 -36.28 1.16 5.39
CA ASP A 64 -37.27 0.19 4.93
C ASP A 64 -37.02 -0.23 3.48
N CYS A 65 -35.82 0.04 2.92
CA CYS A 65 -35.52 -0.27 1.54
C CYS A 65 -35.17 -1.74 1.32
N ASP A 66 -35.58 -2.30 0.18
CA ASP A 66 -35.23 -3.65 -0.26
C ASP A 66 -33.99 -3.64 -1.19
N VAL A 67 -33.74 -2.53 -1.86
CA VAL A 67 -32.65 -2.34 -2.80
C VAL A 67 -32.02 -0.98 -2.57
N VAL A 68 -30.71 -0.93 -2.53
CA VAL A 68 -29.94 0.31 -2.46
C VAL A 68 -29.27 0.59 -3.79
N LEU A 69 -29.34 1.84 -4.22
CA LEU A 69 -28.64 2.35 -5.37
C LEU A 69 -27.47 3.20 -4.88
N LEU A 70 -26.26 2.82 -5.26
CA LEU A 70 -25.02 3.47 -4.86
C LEU A 70 -24.45 4.26 -6.02
N ARG A 71 -24.01 5.48 -5.75
CA ARG A 71 -23.32 6.34 -6.71
C ARG A 71 -21.99 6.78 -6.14
N THR A 72 -20.92 6.54 -6.87
CA THR A 72 -19.60 7.04 -6.47
C THR A 72 -19.54 8.57 -6.56
N THR A 73 -18.82 9.21 -5.64
CA THR A 73 -18.62 10.67 -5.62
C THR A 73 -17.42 11.11 -6.45
N ASP A 74 -16.69 10.16 -7.04
CA ASP A 74 -15.58 10.42 -7.94
C ASP A 74 -16.01 11.08 -9.26
N GLU A 75 -15.08 11.45 -10.11
CA GLU A 75 -15.32 12.06 -11.43
C GLU A 75 -16.19 11.19 -12.35
N PHE A 76 -16.15 9.86 -12.16
CA PHE A 76 -16.83 8.89 -13.02
C PHE A 76 -18.29 8.65 -12.63
N LYS A 77 -18.70 8.99 -11.41
CA LYS A 77 -20.10 8.88 -10.92
C LYS A 77 -20.78 7.56 -11.30
N ARG A 78 -20.08 6.44 -11.04
CA ARG A 78 -20.57 5.10 -11.35
C ARG A 78 -21.74 4.73 -10.45
N TRP A 79 -22.66 3.98 -11.01
CA TRP A 79 -23.85 3.49 -10.33
C TRP A 79 -23.73 2.00 -10.05
N PHE A 80 -24.05 1.61 -8.82
CA PHE A 80 -24.13 0.23 -8.39
C PHE A 80 -25.45 -0.04 -7.70
N CYS A 81 -25.90 -1.29 -7.77
CA CYS A 81 -27.14 -1.73 -7.14
C CYS A 81 -26.81 -2.91 -6.21
N ALA A 82 -27.31 -2.89 -4.99
CA ALA A 82 -27.20 -3.96 -4.05
C ALA A 82 -28.55 -4.27 -3.40
N LYS A 83 -28.81 -5.56 -3.15
CA LYS A 83 -30.01 -6.02 -2.47
C LYS A 83 -29.80 -5.99 -0.96
N VAL A 84 -30.75 -5.38 -0.24
CA VAL A 84 -30.76 -5.38 1.22
C VAL A 84 -31.34 -6.71 1.72
N ARG A 85 -30.63 -7.33 2.67
CA ARG A 85 -31.03 -8.57 3.32
C ARG A 85 -31.27 -8.31 4.79
N VAL A 86 -32.01 -9.20 5.42
CA VAL A 86 -32.32 -9.15 6.85
C VAL A 86 -31.66 -10.33 7.52
N ARG A 87 -31.01 -10.07 8.66
CA ARG A 87 -30.49 -11.10 9.57
C ARG A 87 -31.17 -11.01 10.90
N LEU A 88 -31.62 -12.13 11.41
CA LEU A 88 -32.17 -12.23 12.77
C LEU A 88 -30.99 -12.41 13.74
N CYS A 89 -30.90 -11.54 14.73
CA CYS A 89 -29.82 -11.57 15.72
C CYS A 89 -30.41 -11.53 17.14
N PRO A 90 -29.89 -12.33 18.08
CA PRO A 90 -30.19 -12.17 19.49
C PRO A 90 -29.46 -10.92 19.99
N GLY A 91 -30.19 -9.88 20.32
CA GLY A 91 -29.64 -8.62 20.81
C GLY A 91 -29.82 -7.44 19.87
N THR A 92 -29.52 -6.27 20.35
CA THR A 92 -29.70 -5.00 19.65
C THR A 92 -28.45 -4.66 18.83
N ASP A 93 -28.29 -3.58 18.31
CA ASP A 93 -27.43 -2.93 17.34
C ASP A 93 -25.94 -3.33 17.37
N PRO A 94 -25.31 -3.76 16.23
CA PRO A 94 -23.88 -4.10 16.14
C PRO A 94 -22.92 -2.91 16.39
N PHE A 95 -23.41 -1.67 16.37
CA PHE A 95 -22.61 -0.46 16.55
C PHE A 95 -22.61 0.13 17.95
N GLN A 96 -23.42 -0.37 18.88
CA GLN A 96 -23.34 0.04 20.28
C GLN A 96 -22.12 -0.62 20.92
N SER A 97 -21.43 0.12 21.80
CA SER A 97 -20.21 -0.35 22.45
C SER A 97 -20.44 -1.75 23.05
N PRO A 98 -19.53 -2.69 22.80
CA PRO A 98 -19.69 -4.08 23.24
C PRO A 98 -19.99 -4.24 24.72
N GLU A 99 -19.50 -3.33 25.56
CA GLU A 99 -19.59 -3.41 27.01
C GLU A 99 -20.98 -3.14 27.57
N SER A 100 -21.74 -2.22 27.01
CA SER A 100 -23.09 -1.89 27.53
C SER A 100 -24.14 -2.90 27.14
N MET A 101 -23.89 -3.74 26.14
CA MET A 101 -24.84 -4.69 25.60
C MET A 101 -24.57 -6.13 26.01
N GLU A 102 -23.31 -6.51 26.02
CA GLU A 102 -22.90 -7.82 26.50
C GLU A 102 -23.32 -7.98 27.98
N SER A 103 -23.23 -6.93 28.77
CA SER A 103 -23.74 -6.95 30.16
C SER A 103 -25.27 -7.08 30.25
N LYS A 104 -26.04 -6.57 29.29
CA LYS A 104 -27.49 -6.71 29.28
C LYS A 104 -27.97 -8.10 28.85
N VAL A 105 -27.25 -8.72 27.89
CA VAL A 105 -27.58 -10.10 27.46
C VAL A 105 -27.17 -11.12 28.53
N ILE A 106 -26.03 -10.91 29.21
CA ILE A 106 -25.57 -11.77 30.29
C ILE A 106 -26.41 -11.58 31.57
N ASN A 107 -26.77 -10.34 31.91
CA ASN A 107 -27.60 -10.02 33.05
C ASN A 107 -29.11 -10.36 32.89
N GLY A 108 -29.54 -10.63 31.66
CA GLY A 108 -30.89 -11.16 31.40
C GLY A 108 -31.08 -12.60 31.85
N HIS A 109 -30.04 -13.31 32.21
CA HIS A 109 -30.07 -14.68 32.75
C HIS A 109 -29.91 -14.78 34.28
N THR A 110 -29.65 -13.68 34.96
CA THR A 110 -29.63 -13.64 36.44
C THR A 110 -30.81 -12.86 36.96
N GLY A 111 -32.01 -13.24 36.56
CA GLY A 111 -33.22 -12.86 37.25
C GLY A 111 -33.38 -13.72 38.48
N HIS A 112 -33.36 -13.09 39.66
CA HIS A 112 -33.57 -13.62 40.98
C HIS A 112 -34.50 -14.83 41.06
N LEU A 113 -34.02 -15.91 41.69
CA LEU A 113 -34.81 -16.94 42.28
C LEU A 113 -35.55 -16.37 43.54
N PRO A 114 -36.87 -16.36 43.60
CA PRO A 114 -37.54 -16.24 44.86
C PRO A 114 -37.70 -17.65 45.45
N GLU A 115 -37.35 -17.74 46.73
CA GLU A 115 -37.58 -18.91 47.56
C GLU A 115 -39.03 -19.36 47.55
N SER A 116 -39.20 -20.67 47.56
CA SER A 116 -40.47 -21.41 47.56
C SER A 116 -41.37 -21.11 48.76
N PRO A 117 -42.71 -21.28 48.61
CA PRO A 117 -43.27 -22.51 49.18
C PRO A 117 -44.32 -23.23 48.30
N THR A 118 -44.16 -24.54 48.31
CA THR A 118 -45.17 -25.64 48.24
C THR A 118 -46.55 -25.43 47.66
N GLU A 119 -46.83 -26.34 46.73
CA GLU A 119 -48.05 -27.16 46.50
C GLU A 119 -48.98 -26.82 45.33
N HIS A 120 -49.12 -27.81 44.49
CA HIS A 120 -50.28 -28.36 43.77
C HIS A 120 -50.68 -27.76 42.38
N SER A 121 -50.50 -28.66 41.44
CA SER A 121 -51.44 -29.10 40.37
C SER A 121 -51.39 -28.35 39.01
N GLU A 122 -51.28 -29.22 38.02
CA GLU A 122 -51.85 -29.16 36.65
C GLU A 122 -51.19 -28.31 35.56
N GLY A 123 -50.68 -29.07 34.68
CA GLY A 123 -50.38 -28.91 33.25
C GLY A 123 -50.81 -27.63 32.56
N HIS A 124 -49.79 -26.87 32.13
CA HIS A 124 -49.92 -26.00 30.92
C HIS A 124 -48.56 -25.98 30.18
N PRO A 125 -48.61 -25.85 28.85
CA PRO A 125 -47.43 -26.11 28.01
C PRO A 125 -46.36 -25.02 28.17
N MET A 126 -45.11 -25.44 28.14
CA MET A 126 -43.96 -24.56 28.12
C MET A 126 -44.12 -23.50 27.04
N THR A 127 -44.42 -22.28 27.42
CA THR A 127 -44.18 -21.11 26.61
C THR A 127 -42.69 -20.93 26.53
N ASN A 128 -42.14 -21.30 25.41
CA ASN A 128 -40.82 -20.84 24.96
C ASN A 128 -40.84 -19.31 25.06
N THR A 129 -40.24 -18.73 26.07
CA THR A 129 -39.88 -17.32 26.10
C THR A 129 -38.88 -17.13 24.98
N ALA A 130 -39.41 -16.84 23.79
CA ALA A 130 -38.61 -16.44 22.65
C ALA A 130 -37.83 -15.21 23.06
N ILE A 131 -36.52 -15.34 23.11
CA ILE A 131 -35.58 -14.18 23.18
C ILE A 131 -35.99 -13.22 22.06
N PRO A 132 -36.22 -11.93 22.30
CA PRO A 132 -36.61 -11.00 21.25
C PRO A 132 -35.50 -10.97 20.20
N GLN A 133 -35.79 -11.52 19.03
CA GLN A 133 -34.89 -11.49 17.87
C GLN A 133 -35.07 -10.16 17.17
N ASN A 134 -34.05 -9.33 17.13
CA ASN A 134 -34.04 -8.09 16.39
C ASN A 134 -33.57 -8.34 14.96
N GLU A 135 -34.25 -7.69 14.01
CA GLU A 135 -33.91 -7.73 12.61
C GLU A 135 -32.87 -6.67 12.30
N VAL A 136 -31.74 -7.10 11.74
CA VAL A 136 -30.67 -6.21 11.27
C VAL A 136 -30.61 -6.24 9.74
N HIS A 137 -30.78 -5.08 9.13
CA HIS A 137 -30.69 -4.90 7.69
C HIS A 137 -29.22 -4.75 7.27
N TYR A 138 -28.83 -5.45 6.23
CA TYR A 138 -27.47 -5.35 5.69
C TYR A 138 -27.44 -5.58 4.18
N PHE A 139 -26.43 -5.02 3.54
CA PHE A 139 -26.11 -5.32 2.16
C PHE A 139 -24.60 -5.52 1.98
N VAL A 140 -24.21 -6.23 0.94
CA VAL A 140 -22.83 -6.50 0.59
C VAL A 140 -22.48 -5.74 -0.69
N HIS A 141 -21.43 -4.95 -0.65
CA HIS A 141 -20.91 -4.22 -1.79
C HIS A 141 -19.38 -4.37 -1.83
N HIS A 142 -18.84 -4.81 -2.95
CA HIS A 142 -17.40 -5.05 -3.12
C HIS A 142 -16.76 -5.83 -1.97
N SER A 143 -17.39 -6.95 -1.59
CA SER A 143 -16.95 -7.83 -0.49
C SER A 143 -16.95 -7.22 0.91
N VAL A 144 -17.53 -6.06 1.09
CA VAL A 144 -17.73 -5.41 2.40
C VAL A 144 -19.21 -5.43 2.75
N THR A 145 -19.52 -5.83 3.97
CA THR A 145 -20.88 -5.85 4.50
C THR A 145 -21.18 -4.56 5.24
N TYR A 146 -22.25 -3.87 4.83
CA TYR A 146 -22.74 -2.66 5.46
C TYR A 146 -23.99 -3.00 6.27
N TYR A 147 -23.97 -2.66 7.55
CA TYR A 147 -25.09 -2.85 8.45
C TYR A 147 -25.81 -1.54 8.72
N TRP A 148 -27.12 -1.62 8.94
CA TRP A 148 -27.91 -0.47 9.35
C TRP A 148 -27.51 0.00 10.74
N ASN A 149 -27.23 1.29 10.87
CA ASN A 149 -26.91 1.95 12.13
C ASN A 149 -28.03 2.89 12.55
N ASP A 150 -28.75 2.55 13.61
CA ASP A 150 -29.85 3.36 14.10
C ASP A 150 -29.43 4.71 14.68
N LEU A 151 -28.20 4.83 15.19
CA LEU A 151 -27.70 6.10 15.73
C LEU A 151 -27.46 7.13 14.64
N HIS A 152 -26.85 6.72 13.53
CA HIS A 152 -26.52 7.59 12.41
C HIS A 152 -27.56 7.59 11.29
N GLN A 153 -28.60 6.75 11.40
CA GLN A 153 -29.66 6.58 10.39
C GLN A 153 -29.12 6.31 8.98
N THR A 154 -28.02 5.56 8.89
CA THR A 154 -27.35 5.19 7.64
C THR A 154 -26.71 3.82 7.76
N PHE A 155 -26.24 3.28 6.62
CA PHE A 155 -25.47 2.03 6.58
C PHE A 155 -24.00 2.31 6.82
N ASN A 156 -23.39 1.57 7.73
CA ASN A 156 -21.97 1.62 8.00
C ASN A 156 -21.39 0.20 8.03
N TYR A 157 -20.13 0.06 7.66
CA TYR A 157 -19.41 -1.20 7.83
C TYR A 157 -18.75 -1.25 9.21
N LEU A 158 -18.58 -2.47 9.72
CA LEU A 158 -17.86 -2.70 10.97
C LEU A 158 -16.36 -2.63 10.70
N THR A 159 -15.69 -1.70 11.36
CA THR A 159 -14.24 -1.69 11.49
C THR A 159 -13.81 -2.61 12.63
N GLY A 160 -12.53 -3.02 12.66
CA GLY A 160 -12.03 -3.82 13.78
C GLY A 160 -11.85 -3.04 15.08
N LEU A 161 -11.01 -3.54 15.98
CA LEU A 161 -10.69 -2.88 17.25
C LEU A 161 -9.88 -1.58 17.12
N ASP A 162 -9.40 -1.26 15.96
CA ASP A 162 -8.61 -0.06 15.67
C ASP A 162 -9.45 1.21 15.51
N ASP A 163 -10.76 1.11 15.64
CA ASP A 163 -11.66 2.26 15.64
C ASP A 163 -11.90 2.77 17.07
N ARG A 164 -11.27 3.89 17.40
CA ARG A 164 -11.42 4.63 18.66
C ARG A 164 -10.99 3.89 19.96
N VAL A 165 -10.20 2.85 19.85
CA VAL A 165 -9.64 2.15 21.00
C VAL A 165 -8.27 2.73 21.35
N SER A 166 -8.07 3.13 22.59
CA SER A 166 -6.79 3.65 23.07
C SER A 166 -5.79 2.53 23.34
N CYS A 167 -4.50 2.84 23.32
CA CYS A 167 -3.45 1.87 23.66
C CYS A 167 -3.61 1.33 25.10
N VAL A 168 -4.04 2.16 26.04
CA VAL A 168 -4.33 1.75 27.41
C VAL A 168 -5.49 0.77 27.46
N ALA A 169 -6.57 1.03 26.72
CA ALA A 169 -7.73 0.13 26.65
C ALA A 169 -7.36 -1.24 26.07
N ILE A 170 -6.46 -1.30 25.08
CA ILE A 170 -5.95 -2.57 24.54
C ILE A 170 -5.26 -3.38 25.64
N HIS A 171 -4.43 -2.76 26.45
CA HIS A 171 -3.70 -3.45 27.54
C HIS A 171 -4.57 -3.78 28.75
N THR A 172 -5.61 -3.02 29.04
CA THR A 172 -6.44 -3.20 30.25
C THR A 172 -7.71 -3.99 30.00
N GLU A 173 -8.49 -3.63 28.98
CA GLU A 173 -9.81 -4.19 28.72
C GLU A 173 -9.76 -5.39 27.77
N HIS A 174 -9.01 -5.27 26.70
CA HIS A 174 -8.94 -6.29 25.65
C HIS A 174 -7.91 -7.39 25.92
N SER A 175 -6.98 -7.18 26.84
CA SER A 175 -5.95 -8.17 27.22
C SER A 175 -6.47 -9.41 27.92
N LYS A 176 -7.71 -9.38 28.40
CA LYS A 176 -8.36 -10.51 29.08
C LYS A 176 -8.86 -11.59 28.13
N GLY A 177 -9.07 -11.25 26.86
CA GLY A 177 -9.67 -12.12 25.87
C GLY A 177 -11.19 -12.07 25.83
N LEU A 178 -11.79 -12.86 24.95
CA LEU A 178 -13.23 -12.98 24.80
C LEU A 178 -13.76 -14.27 25.44
N SER A 179 -14.93 -14.21 26.06
CA SER A 179 -15.67 -15.41 26.42
C SER A 179 -16.20 -16.10 25.16
N LYS A 180 -16.52 -17.40 25.25
CA LYS A 180 -17.04 -18.17 24.11
C LYS A 180 -18.34 -17.57 23.55
N GLU A 181 -19.17 -17.02 24.40
CA GLU A 181 -20.44 -16.39 24.04
C GLU A 181 -20.22 -15.08 23.28
N ARG A 182 -19.29 -14.24 23.74
CA ARG A 182 -18.89 -13.01 23.08
C ARG A 182 -18.25 -13.28 21.71
N HIS A 183 -17.41 -14.30 21.64
CA HIS A 183 -16.80 -14.73 20.39
C HIS A 183 -17.86 -15.13 19.37
N ASN A 184 -18.83 -15.94 19.74
CA ASN A 184 -19.91 -16.37 18.84
C ASN A 184 -20.79 -15.19 18.40
N TYR A 185 -21.06 -14.24 19.29
CA TYR A 185 -21.80 -13.03 18.96
C TYR A 185 -21.05 -12.17 17.95
N ARG A 186 -19.76 -11.92 18.14
CA ARG A 186 -18.94 -11.17 17.19
C ARG A 186 -18.80 -11.89 15.85
N LYS A 187 -18.72 -13.20 15.85
CA LYS A 187 -18.65 -14.00 14.64
C LYS A 187 -19.87 -13.85 13.73
N LEU A 188 -21.04 -13.63 14.30
CA LEU A 188 -22.27 -13.37 13.53
C LEU A 188 -22.17 -12.09 12.68
N PHE A 189 -21.51 -11.06 13.19
CA PHE A 189 -21.38 -9.77 12.49
C PHE A 189 -20.11 -9.64 11.64
N TYR A 190 -18.97 -10.06 12.15
CA TYR A 190 -17.72 -9.99 11.42
C TYR A 190 -17.58 -11.08 10.34
N GLY A 191 -18.31 -12.16 10.48
CA GLY A 191 -18.27 -13.27 9.54
C GLY A 191 -17.02 -14.12 9.67
N ILE A 192 -16.70 -14.85 8.62
CA ILE A 192 -15.56 -15.76 8.55
C ILE A 192 -14.29 -14.97 8.24
N ASN A 193 -13.21 -15.25 8.96
CA ASN A 193 -11.90 -14.68 8.68
C ASN A 193 -11.26 -15.38 7.47
N GLU A 194 -11.72 -15.04 6.30
CA GLU A 194 -11.21 -15.59 5.05
C GLU A 194 -11.25 -14.53 3.94
N ILE A 195 -10.16 -14.43 3.20
CA ILE A 195 -10.10 -13.63 1.99
C ILE A 195 -10.33 -14.59 0.83
N THR A 196 -11.57 -14.67 0.35
CA THR A 196 -11.93 -15.57 -0.74
C THR A 196 -11.96 -14.84 -2.06
N VAL A 197 -11.12 -15.28 -3.00
CA VAL A 197 -11.20 -14.90 -4.40
C VAL A 197 -11.77 -16.09 -5.16
N LYS A 198 -13.05 -16.01 -5.52
CA LYS A 198 -13.68 -17.05 -6.32
C LYS A 198 -13.26 -16.88 -7.78
N VAL A 199 -12.65 -17.91 -8.35
CA VAL A 199 -12.40 -17.96 -9.79
C VAL A 199 -13.73 -18.27 -10.49
N PRO A 200 -14.29 -17.32 -11.28
CA PRO A 200 -15.54 -17.56 -11.96
C PRO A 200 -15.38 -18.66 -13.01
N SER A 201 -16.46 -19.41 -13.27
CA SER A 201 -16.45 -20.43 -14.32
C SER A 201 -16.29 -19.77 -15.71
N LEU A 202 -15.70 -20.49 -16.64
CA LEU A 202 -15.55 -20.02 -18.03
C LEU A 202 -16.88 -19.61 -18.64
N PHE A 203 -17.94 -20.36 -18.35
CA PHE A 203 -19.28 -20.08 -18.87
C PHE A 203 -19.82 -18.73 -18.37
N LYS A 204 -19.63 -18.42 -17.08
CA LYS A 204 -20.06 -17.13 -16.51
C LYS A 204 -19.29 -15.97 -17.11
N LEU A 205 -17.98 -16.11 -17.29
CA LEU A 205 -17.13 -15.13 -17.95
C LEU A 205 -17.52 -14.95 -19.42
N LEU A 206 -17.82 -16.04 -20.11
CA LEU A 206 -18.26 -16.03 -21.52
C LEU A 206 -19.56 -15.24 -21.67
N ILE A 207 -20.57 -15.50 -20.84
CA ILE A 207 -21.84 -14.75 -20.87
C ILE A 207 -21.59 -13.27 -20.65
N LYS A 208 -20.77 -12.93 -19.66
CA LYS A 208 -20.46 -11.52 -19.36
C LYS A 208 -19.76 -10.82 -20.52
N GLU A 209 -18.85 -11.49 -21.20
CA GLU A 209 -18.10 -10.93 -22.33
C GLU A 209 -18.98 -10.81 -23.58
N VAL A 210 -19.77 -11.83 -23.89
CA VAL A 210 -20.69 -11.82 -25.05
C VAL A 210 -21.80 -10.78 -24.91
N LEU A 211 -22.27 -10.50 -23.69
CA LEU A 211 -23.27 -9.43 -23.45
C LEU A 211 -22.69 -8.01 -23.53
N ASN A 212 -21.45 -7.82 -23.92
CA ASN A 212 -20.90 -6.50 -24.19
C ASN A 212 -21.68 -5.83 -25.35
N PRO A 213 -22.03 -4.55 -25.26
CA PRO A 213 -22.78 -3.83 -26.31
C PRO A 213 -22.15 -3.97 -27.69
N PHE A 214 -20.85 -4.00 -27.75
CA PHE A 214 -20.12 -4.14 -29.02
C PHE A 214 -20.34 -5.50 -29.70
N TYR A 215 -20.24 -6.60 -28.95
CA TYR A 215 -20.50 -7.93 -29.51
C TYR A 215 -21.97 -8.17 -29.87
N ILE A 216 -22.89 -7.55 -29.14
CA ILE A 216 -24.31 -7.57 -29.51
C ILE A 216 -24.56 -6.85 -30.85
N PHE A 217 -23.90 -5.70 -31.02
CA PHE A 217 -23.93 -4.98 -32.29
C PHE A 217 -23.32 -5.80 -33.44
N GLN A 218 -22.19 -6.47 -33.19
CA GLN A 218 -21.59 -7.40 -34.18
C GLN A 218 -22.51 -8.56 -34.51
N LEU A 219 -23.18 -9.13 -33.54
CA LEU A 219 -24.16 -10.20 -33.77
C LEU A 219 -25.30 -9.73 -34.66
N PHE A 220 -25.83 -8.52 -34.40
CA PHE A 220 -26.82 -7.88 -35.24
C PHE A 220 -26.30 -7.69 -36.68
N SER A 221 -25.09 -7.22 -36.84
CA SER A 221 -24.43 -7.00 -38.13
C SER A 221 -24.26 -8.33 -38.89
N VAL A 222 -23.84 -9.39 -38.21
CA VAL A 222 -23.68 -10.72 -38.81
C VAL A 222 -25.01 -11.29 -39.30
N ILE A 223 -26.09 -11.12 -38.52
CA ILE A 223 -27.43 -11.57 -38.93
C ILE A 223 -27.87 -10.78 -40.17
N LEU A 224 -27.67 -9.46 -40.16
CA LEU A 224 -28.02 -8.61 -41.29
C LEU A 224 -27.24 -9.00 -42.56
N TRP A 225 -25.93 -9.16 -42.46
CA TRP A 225 -25.10 -9.57 -43.60
C TRP A 225 -25.41 -10.96 -44.10
N SER A 226 -25.79 -11.90 -43.22
CA SER A 226 -26.27 -13.22 -43.64
C SER A 226 -27.57 -13.15 -44.41
N THR A 227 -28.43 -12.18 -44.10
CA THR A 227 -29.69 -11.94 -44.85
C THR A 227 -29.42 -11.33 -46.23
N ASP A 228 -28.33 -10.58 -46.37
CA ASP A 228 -27.90 -9.95 -47.64
C ASP A 228 -26.88 -10.81 -48.44
N GLU A 229 -26.81 -12.11 -48.14
CA GLU A 229 -25.94 -13.11 -48.82
C GLU A 229 -24.44 -12.89 -48.67
N TYR A 230 -23.96 -12.10 -47.69
CA TYR A 230 -22.54 -11.92 -47.39
C TYR A 230 -22.02 -13.01 -46.41
N TYR A 231 -22.15 -14.30 -46.77
CA TYR A 231 -21.83 -15.40 -45.86
C TYR A 231 -20.34 -15.53 -45.50
N TYR A 232 -19.46 -15.36 -46.48
CA TYR A 232 -18.01 -15.47 -46.23
C TYR A 232 -17.47 -14.33 -45.33
N TYR A 233 -17.96 -13.14 -45.60
CA TYR A 233 -17.63 -11.98 -44.79
C TYR A 233 -18.15 -12.12 -43.35
N ALA A 234 -19.41 -12.49 -43.21
CA ALA A 234 -20.01 -12.77 -41.91
C ALA A 234 -19.26 -13.88 -41.14
N GLY A 235 -18.91 -14.95 -41.84
CA GLY A 235 -18.12 -16.05 -41.29
C GLY A 235 -16.73 -15.61 -40.79
N ALA A 236 -16.06 -14.76 -41.56
CA ALA A 236 -14.73 -14.20 -41.16
C ALA A 236 -14.86 -13.31 -39.91
N ILE A 237 -15.87 -12.47 -39.80
CA ILE A 237 -16.10 -11.62 -38.63
C ILE A 237 -16.45 -12.46 -37.41
N VAL A 238 -17.30 -13.49 -37.56
CA VAL A 238 -17.56 -14.43 -36.45
C VAL A 238 -16.30 -15.12 -35.97
N LEU A 239 -15.45 -15.57 -36.87
CA LEU A 239 -14.18 -16.24 -36.53
C LEU A 239 -13.27 -15.27 -35.76
N MET A 240 -13.09 -14.03 -36.23
CA MET A 240 -12.30 -13.00 -35.54
C MET A 240 -12.88 -12.65 -34.18
N SER A 241 -14.19 -12.55 -34.05
CA SER A 241 -14.86 -12.29 -32.77
C SER A 241 -14.64 -13.43 -31.77
N VAL A 242 -14.75 -14.69 -32.23
CA VAL A 242 -14.51 -15.88 -31.40
C VAL A 242 -13.06 -15.90 -30.94
N ILE A 243 -12.09 -15.65 -31.77
CA ILE A 243 -10.67 -15.57 -31.41
C ILE A 243 -10.44 -14.45 -30.39
N SER A 244 -11.02 -13.28 -30.60
CA SER A 244 -10.94 -12.16 -29.66
C SER A 244 -11.54 -12.48 -28.29
N ILE A 245 -12.72 -13.11 -28.26
CA ILE A 245 -13.39 -13.54 -27.02
C ILE A 245 -12.55 -14.58 -26.28
N ILE A 246 -12.03 -15.58 -26.98
CA ILE A 246 -11.18 -16.63 -26.38
C ILE A 246 -9.92 -16.01 -25.78
N SER A 247 -9.26 -15.10 -26.48
CA SER A 247 -8.07 -14.38 -25.98
C SER A 247 -8.38 -13.56 -24.74
N SER A 248 -9.49 -12.82 -24.76
CA SER A 248 -9.97 -12.03 -23.62
C SER A 248 -10.28 -12.91 -22.42
N LEU A 249 -11.02 -13.99 -22.61
CA LEU A 249 -11.36 -14.94 -21.55
C LEU A 249 -10.11 -15.59 -20.93
N TYR A 250 -9.16 -15.98 -21.76
CA TYR A 250 -7.89 -16.54 -21.29
C TYR A 250 -7.14 -15.54 -20.39
N THR A 251 -7.06 -14.29 -20.81
CA THR A 251 -6.37 -13.24 -20.06
C THR A 251 -7.08 -12.96 -18.73
N ILE A 252 -8.40 -12.82 -18.75
CA ILE A 252 -9.20 -12.57 -17.54
C ILE A 252 -9.11 -13.74 -16.57
N LYS A 253 -9.26 -14.97 -17.07
CA LYS A 253 -9.15 -16.15 -16.22
C LYS A 253 -7.78 -16.29 -15.58
N LYS A 254 -6.73 -16.03 -16.34
CA LYS A 254 -5.34 -16.05 -15.83
C LYS A 254 -5.13 -15.03 -14.71
N GLN A 255 -5.70 -13.82 -14.84
CA GLN A 255 -5.67 -12.82 -13.77
C GLN A 255 -6.38 -13.31 -12.50
N TYR A 256 -7.56 -13.91 -12.63
CA TYR A 256 -8.29 -14.48 -11.48
C TYR A 256 -7.54 -15.63 -10.81
N ILE A 257 -6.91 -16.51 -11.59
CA ILE A 257 -6.10 -17.61 -11.05
C ILE A 257 -4.88 -17.05 -10.32
N MET A 258 -4.19 -16.07 -10.87
CA MET A 258 -3.04 -15.44 -10.22
C MET A 258 -3.43 -14.80 -8.88
N LEU A 259 -4.56 -14.08 -8.83
CA LEU A 259 -5.08 -13.53 -7.58
C LEU A 259 -5.48 -14.60 -6.58
N HIS A 260 -6.14 -15.66 -7.04
CA HIS A 260 -6.49 -16.81 -6.20
C HIS A 260 -5.25 -17.47 -5.60
N ASP A 261 -4.21 -17.69 -6.40
CA ASP A 261 -2.97 -18.34 -5.94
C ASP A 261 -2.21 -17.45 -4.93
N MET A 262 -2.22 -16.13 -5.12
CA MET A 262 -1.68 -15.18 -4.13
C MET A 262 -2.38 -15.27 -2.77
N VAL A 263 -3.68 -15.56 -2.77
CA VAL A 263 -4.49 -15.68 -1.55
C VAL A 263 -4.40 -17.08 -0.98
N ALA A 264 -4.41 -18.13 -1.83
CA ALA A 264 -4.43 -19.53 -1.45
C ALA A 264 -3.12 -20.02 -0.81
N ALA A 265 -2.03 -19.26 -0.92
CA ALA A 265 -0.78 -19.55 -0.20
C ALA A 265 -0.96 -19.59 1.33
N HIS A 266 -2.11 -19.19 1.83
CA HIS A 266 -2.47 -19.21 3.24
C HIS A 266 -3.49 -20.33 3.48
N SER A 267 -2.97 -21.50 3.76
CA SER A 267 -3.79 -22.64 4.20
C SER A 267 -4.50 -22.30 5.51
N ILE A 268 -5.71 -22.86 5.67
CA ILE A 268 -6.42 -22.84 6.94
C ILE A 268 -5.54 -23.55 7.98
N VAL A 269 -5.16 -22.83 9.03
CA VAL A 269 -4.28 -23.31 10.10
C VAL A 269 -5.07 -23.40 11.39
N ARG A 270 -4.72 -24.33 12.25
CA ARG A 270 -5.20 -24.32 13.63
C ARG A 270 -4.39 -23.32 14.44
N VAL A 271 -5.08 -22.48 15.17
CA VAL A 271 -4.49 -21.46 16.03
C VAL A 271 -4.95 -21.65 17.47
N THR A 272 -4.08 -21.32 18.42
CA THR A 272 -4.40 -21.36 19.83
C THR A 272 -4.85 -19.99 20.28
N VAL A 273 -6.02 -19.90 20.90
CA VAL A 273 -6.64 -18.68 21.38
C VAL A 273 -6.75 -18.74 22.90
N SER A 274 -6.40 -17.66 23.57
CA SER A 274 -6.61 -17.52 25.02
C SER A 274 -7.98 -16.93 25.31
N ARG A 275 -8.80 -17.64 26.13
CA ARG A 275 -10.12 -17.17 26.53
C ARG A 275 -10.05 -16.35 27.83
N GLU A 276 -11.15 -15.71 28.19
CA GLU A 276 -11.27 -14.90 29.41
C GLU A 276 -10.89 -15.67 30.69
N ASN A 277 -11.16 -16.99 30.73
CA ASN A 277 -10.80 -17.90 31.80
C ASN A 277 -9.31 -18.30 31.83
N LYS A 278 -8.47 -17.71 30.96
CA LYS A 278 -7.09 -18.12 30.71
C LYS A 278 -6.92 -19.54 30.17
N GLU A 279 -7.99 -20.17 29.73
CA GLU A 279 -7.92 -21.43 29.03
C GLU A 279 -7.46 -21.25 27.58
N ALA A 280 -6.53 -22.09 27.14
CA ALA A 280 -6.11 -22.14 25.75
C ALA A 280 -7.05 -23.05 24.96
N GLU A 281 -7.65 -22.54 23.91
CA GLU A 281 -8.54 -23.29 23.00
C GLU A 281 -7.92 -23.30 21.61
N GLU A 282 -7.89 -24.46 20.96
CA GLU A 282 -7.51 -24.57 19.57
C GLU A 282 -8.73 -24.39 18.67
N ILE A 283 -8.66 -23.39 17.78
CA ILE A 283 -9.69 -23.12 16.79
C ILE A 283 -9.09 -23.01 15.39
N LEU A 284 -9.93 -23.09 14.38
CA LEU A 284 -9.50 -22.83 13.00
C LEU A 284 -9.23 -21.33 12.82
N SER A 285 -8.26 -20.98 11.99
CA SER A 285 -7.95 -19.58 11.68
C SER A 285 -9.12 -18.80 11.07
N THR A 286 -10.05 -19.51 10.43
CA THR A 286 -11.28 -18.92 9.86
C THR A 286 -12.28 -18.48 10.92
N ASP A 287 -12.19 -18.99 12.13
CA ASP A 287 -13.11 -18.69 13.23
C ASP A 287 -12.65 -17.52 14.10
N LEU A 288 -11.52 -16.89 13.78
CA LEU A 288 -11.01 -15.75 14.50
C LEU A 288 -11.88 -14.52 14.29
N VAL A 289 -12.07 -13.74 15.37
CA VAL A 289 -12.82 -12.48 15.35
C VAL A 289 -11.98 -11.37 16.01
N PRO A 290 -12.20 -10.10 15.70
CA PRO A 290 -11.52 -9.01 16.40
C PRO A 290 -11.75 -9.07 17.90
N GLY A 291 -10.70 -8.94 18.67
CA GLY A 291 -10.69 -9.05 20.13
C GLY A 291 -10.23 -10.39 20.70
N ASP A 292 -10.10 -11.42 19.90
CA ASP A 292 -9.48 -12.68 20.32
C ASP A 292 -7.98 -12.49 20.59
N ILE A 293 -7.46 -13.21 21.59
CA ILE A 293 -6.03 -13.24 21.88
C ILE A 293 -5.43 -14.50 21.27
N MET A 294 -4.58 -14.31 20.27
CA MET A 294 -3.85 -15.39 19.62
C MET A 294 -2.52 -15.62 20.34
N LEU A 295 -2.22 -16.87 20.66
CA LEU A 295 -0.91 -17.29 21.13
C LEU A 295 -0.05 -17.65 19.92
N ILE A 296 1.09 -16.99 19.78
CA ILE A 296 1.98 -17.22 18.65
C ILE A 296 2.94 -18.37 19.02
N PRO A 297 2.98 -19.47 18.26
CA PRO A 297 3.86 -20.58 18.55
C PRO A 297 5.33 -20.20 18.37
N PRO A 298 6.27 -20.74 19.18
CA PRO A 298 7.70 -20.42 19.09
C PRO A 298 8.33 -20.80 17.75
N ASN A 299 7.78 -21.81 17.06
CA ASN A 299 8.27 -22.27 15.76
C ASN A 299 7.84 -21.37 14.59
N GLY A 300 7.14 -20.30 14.88
CA GLY A 300 6.58 -19.41 13.86
C GLY A 300 5.27 -19.90 13.26
N THR A 301 4.61 -19.02 12.57
CA THR A 301 3.35 -19.27 11.86
C THR A 301 3.13 -18.22 10.79
N ILE A 302 2.22 -18.49 9.87
CA ILE A 302 1.73 -17.46 8.95
C ILE A 302 0.54 -16.77 9.63
N MET A 303 0.59 -15.44 9.74
CA MET A 303 -0.48 -14.67 10.36
C MET A 303 -1.77 -14.72 9.55
N PRO A 304 -2.88 -15.23 10.13
CA PRO A 304 -4.16 -15.33 9.42
C PRO A 304 -4.95 -14.00 9.38
N CYS A 305 -4.57 -13.02 10.17
CA CYS A 305 -5.26 -11.74 10.31
C CYS A 305 -4.31 -10.67 10.86
N ASP A 306 -4.76 -9.43 10.86
CA ASP A 306 -4.01 -8.33 11.48
C ASP A 306 -4.16 -8.42 13.02
N ALA A 307 -3.03 -8.40 13.72
CA ALA A 307 -2.99 -8.48 15.17
C ALA A 307 -1.93 -7.52 15.74
N VAL A 308 -2.18 -6.99 16.93
CA VAL A 308 -1.22 -6.17 17.68
C VAL A 308 -0.56 -7.00 18.77
N LEU A 309 0.77 -6.96 18.85
CA LEU A 309 1.52 -7.62 19.92
C LEU A 309 1.30 -6.93 21.26
N ILE A 310 0.91 -7.69 22.28
CA ILE A 310 0.77 -7.20 23.65
C ILE A 310 1.86 -7.72 24.57
N SER A 311 2.48 -8.84 24.25
CA SER A 311 3.61 -9.39 24.98
C SER A 311 4.60 -10.10 24.05
N GLY A 312 5.89 -9.96 24.33
CA GLY A 312 6.95 -10.58 23.55
C GLY A 312 7.35 -9.81 22.29
N THR A 313 8.30 -10.35 21.56
CA THR A 313 8.79 -9.81 20.29
C THR A 313 8.79 -10.88 19.23
N CYS A 314 8.57 -10.50 17.98
CA CYS A 314 8.57 -11.41 16.85
C CYS A 314 9.50 -10.89 15.75
N ILE A 315 10.16 -11.82 15.06
CA ILE A 315 10.87 -11.54 13.81
C ILE A 315 9.99 -12.08 12.69
N VAL A 316 9.61 -11.20 11.79
CA VAL A 316 8.64 -11.50 10.73
C VAL A 316 9.20 -11.17 9.35
N ASN A 317 8.76 -11.93 8.36
CA ASN A 317 9.02 -11.64 6.95
C ASN A 317 7.74 -11.10 6.31
N GLU A 318 7.76 -9.83 5.93
CA GLU A 318 6.64 -9.10 5.31
C GLU A 318 6.75 -9.01 3.80
N SER A 319 7.58 -9.82 3.14
CA SER A 319 7.85 -9.71 1.70
C SER A 319 6.60 -9.78 0.83
N MET A 320 5.61 -10.56 1.23
CA MET A 320 4.34 -10.69 0.49
C MET A 320 3.49 -9.41 0.53
N LEU A 321 3.66 -8.59 1.55
CA LEU A 321 2.89 -7.36 1.73
C LEU A 321 3.63 -6.13 1.22
N THR A 322 4.90 -6.00 1.57
CA THR A 322 5.72 -4.82 1.32
C THR A 322 6.69 -4.98 0.14
N GLY A 323 6.98 -6.22 -0.27
CA GLY A 323 8.01 -6.55 -1.25
C GLY A 323 9.43 -6.63 -0.67
N GLU A 324 9.64 -6.25 0.59
CA GLU A 324 10.94 -6.36 1.26
C GLU A 324 11.21 -7.79 1.74
N SER A 325 12.35 -8.33 1.35
CA SER A 325 12.77 -9.68 1.76
C SER A 325 13.48 -9.70 3.13
N VAL A 326 13.88 -8.55 3.64
CA VAL A 326 14.61 -8.45 4.91
C VAL A 326 13.65 -8.67 6.09
N PRO A 327 13.95 -9.57 7.03
CA PRO A 327 13.15 -9.77 8.22
C PRO A 327 13.06 -8.50 9.09
N VAL A 328 11.89 -8.23 9.61
CA VAL A 328 11.58 -7.07 10.46
C VAL A 328 11.30 -7.55 11.88
N THR A 329 11.83 -6.84 12.87
CA THR A 329 11.52 -7.11 14.29
C THR A 329 10.29 -6.32 14.73
N LYS A 330 9.27 -7.01 15.22
CA LYS A 330 8.07 -6.43 15.82
C LYS A 330 8.16 -6.52 17.33
N THR A 331 7.87 -5.44 18.01
CA THR A 331 7.89 -5.34 19.48
C THR A 331 6.46 -5.20 20.02
N ASN A 332 6.28 -5.48 21.32
CA ASN A 332 4.99 -5.29 21.98
C ASN A 332 4.57 -3.81 22.01
N LEU A 333 3.26 -3.59 21.96
CA LEU A 333 2.69 -2.23 22.05
C LEU A 333 3.05 -1.60 23.40
N PRO A 334 3.60 -0.37 23.44
CA PRO A 334 3.88 0.33 24.69
C PRO A 334 2.59 0.57 25.49
N ASP A 335 2.67 0.36 26.82
CA ASP A 335 1.57 0.67 27.74
C ASP A 335 1.86 2.01 28.44
N PRO A 336 1.16 3.11 28.11
CA PRO A 336 1.39 4.41 28.73
C PRO A 336 1.08 4.46 30.22
N SER A 337 0.27 3.54 30.76
CA SER A 337 -0.10 3.51 32.17
C SER A 337 1.03 2.97 33.07
N THR A 338 1.94 2.17 32.54
CA THR A 338 3.09 1.61 33.27
C THR A 338 4.37 2.42 33.08
N ASP A 339 4.43 3.27 32.08
CA ASP A 339 5.57 4.15 31.82
C ASP A 339 5.57 5.31 32.81
N SER A 340 6.61 5.38 33.63
CA SER A 340 6.79 6.41 34.67
C SER A 340 6.91 7.85 34.15
N ARG A 341 6.88 8.05 32.81
CA ARG A 341 7.02 9.35 32.14
C ARG A 341 5.70 9.98 31.70
N GLY A 342 4.54 9.37 31.99
CA GLY A 342 3.22 9.95 31.65
C GLY A 342 3.08 10.20 30.15
N GLY A 343 3.33 9.18 29.31
CA GLY A 343 3.02 9.26 27.89
C GLY A 343 1.51 9.52 27.70
N GLU A 344 1.16 10.40 26.78
CA GLU A 344 -0.24 10.63 26.42
C GLU A 344 -0.85 9.33 25.91
N ASP A 345 -2.08 9.05 26.32
CA ASP A 345 -2.84 7.91 25.84
C ASP A 345 -3.25 8.18 24.38
N GLU A 346 -2.61 7.45 23.46
CA GLU A 346 -2.87 7.57 22.04
C GLU A 346 -3.92 6.55 21.60
N ILE A 347 -4.74 6.93 20.62
CA ILE A 347 -5.65 6.00 19.97
C ILE A 347 -4.81 5.08 19.07
N TYR A 348 -5.05 3.76 19.20
CA TYR A 348 -4.38 2.78 18.37
C TYR A 348 -4.74 2.96 16.88
N ASN A 349 -3.72 3.06 16.04
CA ASN A 349 -3.87 3.11 14.60
C ASN A 349 -2.85 2.18 13.95
N THR A 350 -3.27 1.32 13.06
CA THR A 350 -2.41 0.36 12.37
C THR A 350 -1.27 1.01 11.58
N GLU A 351 -1.45 2.20 11.07
CA GLU A 351 -0.40 2.92 10.33
C GLU A 351 0.66 3.54 11.25
N VAL A 352 0.23 4.12 12.35
CA VAL A 352 1.13 4.75 13.33
C VAL A 352 1.90 3.68 14.13
N HIS A 353 1.21 2.62 14.54
CA HIS A 353 1.76 1.53 15.36
C HIS A 353 2.16 0.30 14.51
N LYS A 354 2.62 0.53 13.29
CA LYS A 354 3.04 -0.49 12.33
C LYS A 354 4.12 -1.43 12.90
N ARG A 355 5.01 -0.89 13.72
CA ARG A 355 6.08 -1.64 14.39
C ARG A 355 5.58 -2.65 15.42
N HIS A 356 4.36 -2.47 15.92
CA HIS A 356 3.74 -3.32 16.93
C HIS A 356 2.67 -4.23 16.36
N THR A 357 2.38 -4.13 15.08
CA THR A 357 1.31 -4.84 14.40
C THR A 357 1.85 -5.94 13.50
N LEU A 358 1.32 -7.16 13.66
CA LEU A 358 1.55 -8.30 12.77
C LEU A 358 0.47 -8.28 11.70
N PHE A 359 0.85 -8.16 10.44
CA PHE A 359 -0.10 -8.11 9.33
C PHE A 359 -0.45 -9.48 8.78
N CYS A 360 -1.66 -9.61 8.25
CA CYS A 360 -2.12 -10.83 7.60
C CYS A 360 -1.17 -11.23 6.45
N GLY A 361 -0.83 -12.50 6.42
CA GLY A 361 0.03 -13.06 5.38
C GLY A 361 1.52 -12.95 5.66
N THR A 362 1.93 -12.31 6.74
CA THR A 362 3.32 -12.28 7.15
C THR A 362 3.73 -13.61 7.77
N ASN A 363 4.94 -14.05 7.47
CA ASN A 363 5.51 -15.23 8.09
C ASN A 363 6.28 -14.84 9.35
N VAL A 364 5.82 -15.27 10.50
CA VAL A 364 6.55 -15.15 11.76
C VAL A 364 7.65 -16.21 11.77
N ILE A 365 8.90 -15.77 11.71
CA ILE A 365 10.05 -16.69 11.63
C ILE A 365 10.42 -17.19 13.03
N GLN A 366 10.52 -16.27 13.99
CA GLN A 366 10.95 -16.54 15.35
C GLN A 366 10.24 -15.63 16.32
N THR A 367 9.93 -16.15 17.49
CA THR A 367 9.40 -15.40 18.63
C THR A 367 10.43 -15.33 19.74
N ARG A 368 10.50 -14.20 20.40
CA ARG A 368 11.32 -14.02 21.61
C ARG A 368 10.43 -13.53 22.74
N PHE A 369 10.54 -14.15 23.88
CA PHE A 369 9.81 -13.75 25.08
C PHE A 369 10.78 -13.70 26.27
N TYR A 370 10.47 -12.78 27.16
CA TYR A 370 11.20 -12.65 28.41
C TYR A 370 10.34 -13.20 29.55
N ALA A 371 10.96 -13.82 30.53
CA ALA A 371 10.31 -14.35 31.73
C ALA A 371 9.32 -15.53 31.55
N GLY A 372 9.43 -16.27 30.45
CA GLY A 372 8.63 -17.51 30.27
C GLY A 372 7.15 -17.31 29.96
N GLU A 373 6.72 -16.08 29.67
CA GLU A 373 5.35 -15.81 29.21
C GLU A 373 5.20 -16.08 27.70
N PRO A 374 4.06 -16.65 27.26
CA PRO A 374 3.83 -16.87 25.85
C PRO A 374 3.66 -15.53 25.12
N VAL A 375 4.08 -15.48 23.84
CA VAL A 375 3.85 -14.32 22.97
C VAL A 375 2.38 -14.24 22.64
N LYS A 376 1.75 -13.13 22.96
CA LYS A 376 0.31 -12.88 22.74
C LYS A 376 0.10 -11.72 21.80
N ALA A 377 -0.87 -11.89 20.93
CA ALA A 377 -1.33 -10.83 20.03
C ALA A 377 -2.86 -10.73 20.07
N ILE A 378 -3.38 -9.51 20.11
CA ILE A 378 -4.83 -9.24 20.03
C ILE A 378 -5.18 -9.04 18.56
N ILE A 379 -6.18 -9.75 18.09
CA ILE A 379 -6.67 -9.64 16.72
C ILE A 379 -7.42 -8.30 16.57
N VAL A 380 -7.00 -7.51 15.61
CA VAL A 380 -7.53 -6.17 15.35
C VAL A 380 -8.52 -6.18 14.20
N ARG A 381 -8.14 -6.79 13.08
CA ARG A 381 -8.92 -6.85 11.85
C ARG A 381 -8.91 -8.25 11.27
N THR A 382 -10.00 -8.64 10.63
CA THR A 382 -10.16 -9.97 10.02
C THR A 382 -10.71 -9.87 8.59
N GLY A 383 -10.46 -10.88 7.78
CA GLY A 383 -10.99 -11.00 6.42
C GLY A 383 -10.56 -9.86 5.48
N PHE A 384 -11.50 -9.30 4.76
CA PHE A 384 -11.24 -8.18 3.82
C PHE A 384 -10.93 -6.85 4.51
N SER A 385 -11.11 -6.74 5.81
CA SER A 385 -10.74 -5.56 6.58
C SER A 385 -9.24 -5.51 6.91
N THR A 386 -8.52 -6.62 6.77
CA THR A 386 -7.07 -6.68 6.96
C THR A 386 -6.35 -5.87 5.87
N SER A 387 -5.12 -5.46 6.12
CA SER A 387 -4.31 -4.74 5.13
C SER A 387 -4.17 -5.52 3.81
N LYS A 388 -3.93 -6.82 3.90
CA LYS A 388 -3.91 -7.72 2.73
C LYS A 388 -5.28 -7.78 2.04
N GLY A 389 -6.35 -7.90 2.81
CA GLY A 389 -7.72 -7.92 2.29
C GLY A 389 -8.10 -6.66 1.55
N GLN A 390 -7.72 -5.50 2.07
CA GLN A 390 -7.93 -4.20 1.41
C GLN A 390 -7.13 -4.09 0.11
N LEU A 391 -5.89 -4.57 0.08
CA LEU A 391 -5.08 -4.63 -1.13
C LEU A 391 -5.73 -5.49 -2.21
N ILE A 392 -6.14 -6.71 -1.86
CA ILE A 392 -6.81 -7.63 -2.78
C ILE A 392 -8.13 -7.04 -3.26
N ARG A 393 -8.91 -6.43 -2.37
CA ARG A 393 -10.14 -5.74 -2.74
C ARG A 393 -9.90 -4.61 -3.76
N SER A 394 -8.83 -3.84 -3.59
CA SER A 394 -8.47 -2.78 -4.55
C SER A 394 -8.07 -3.32 -5.93
N ILE A 395 -7.56 -4.55 -5.99
CA ILE A 395 -7.24 -5.23 -7.26
C ILE A 395 -8.50 -5.81 -7.91
N LEU A 396 -9.37 -6.42 -7.11
CA LEU A 396 -10.63 -7.01 -7.60
C LEU A 396 -11.60 -5.94 -8.13
N TYR A 397 -11.60 -4.77 -7.51
CA TYR A 397 -12.50 -3.66 -7.84
C TYR A 397 -11.70 -2.39 -8.12
N PRO A 398 -10.95 -2.34 -9.24
CA PRO A 398 -10.10 -1.20 -9.54
C PRO A 398 -10.92 0.04 -9.82
N LYS A 399 -10.44 1.20 -9.38
CA LYS A 399 -11.00 2.48 -9.82
C LYS A 399 -10.75 2.65 -11.32
N PRO A 400 -11.72 3.15 -12.09
CA PRO A 400 -11.48 3.43 -13.50
C PRO A 400 -10.41 4.50 -13.62
N THR A 401 -9.53 4.30 -14.58
CA THR A 401 -8.54 5.32 -14.96
C THR A 401 -9.14 6.18 -16.07
N ASP A 402 -9.02 7.50 -15.95
CA ASP A 402 -9.45 8.42 -17.00
C ASP A 402 -8.45 8.33 -18.17
N PHE A 403 -8.80 7.50 -19.12
CA PHE A 403 -8.03 7.38 -20.35
C PHE A 403 -8.74 8.11 -21.46
N LYS A 404 -8.26 9.31 -21.80
CA LYS A 404 -8.86 10.20 -22.81
C LYS A 404 -9.11 9.50 -24.15
N LEU A 405 -8.23 8.59 -24.54
CA LEU A 405 -8.36 7.85 -25.79
C LEU A 405 -9.68 7.06 -25.88
N TYR A 406 -10.09 6.38 -24.81
CA TYR A 406 -11.35 5.63 -24.80
C TYR A 406 -12.57 6.57 -24.88
N ARG A 407 -12.52 7.67 -24.16
CA ARG A 407 -13.58 8.69 -24.21
C ARG A 407 -13.70 9.31 -25.60
N ASP A 408 -12.56 9.68 -26.19
CA ASP A 408 -12.52 10.25 -27.52
C ASP A 408 -12.94 9.24 -28.58
N ALA A 409 -12.63 7.95 -28.42
CA ALA A 409 -13.11 6.87 -29.26
C ALA A 409 -14.63 6.72 -29.20
N TYR A 410 -15.23 6.80 -28.03
CA TYR A 410 -16.69 6.75 -27.88
C TYR A 410 -17.38 7.98 -28.48
N LEU A 411 -16.82 9.16 -28.29
CA LEU A 411 -17.34 10.39 -28.92
C LEU A 411 -17.23 10.30 -30.44
N PHE A 412 -16.13 9.79 -30.96
CA PHE A 412 -15.96 9.57 -32.39
C PHE A 412 -16.98 8.55 -32.93
N LEU A 413 -17.20 7.43 -32.24
CA LEU A 413 -18.24 6.46 -32.59
C LEU A 413 -19.61 7.10 -32.61
N LEU A 414 -19.93 7.96 -31.65
CA LEU A 414 -21.19 8.71 -31.65
C LEU A 414 -21.32 9.62 -32.86
N CYS A 415 -20.26 10.30 -33.24
CA CYS A 415 -20.22 11.10 -34.47
C CYS A 415 -20.44 10.24 -35.72
N LEU A 416 -19.80 9.07 -35.78
CA LEU A 416 -19.98 8.11 -36.88
C LEU A 416 -21.44 7.62 -36.94
N VAL A 417 -22.08 7.36 -35.83
CA VAL A 417 -23.51 6.98 -35.78
C VAL A 417 -24.39 8.12 -36.32
N GLY A 418 -24.05 9.38 -36.03
CA GLY A 418 -24.73 10.53 -36.61
C GLY A 418 -24.59 10.61 -38.14
N VAL A 419 -23.35 10.42 -38.63
CA VAL A 419 -23.06 10.38 -40.07
C VAL A 419 -23.79 9.20 -40.75
N ALA A 420 -23.78 8.02 -40.08
CA ALA A 420 -24.52 6.85 -40.55
C ALA A 420 -26.03 7.12 -40.63
N GLY A 421 -26.59 7.89 -39.68
CA GLY A 421 -27.97 8.31 -39.69
C GLY A 421 -28.34 9.17 -40.91
N VAL A 422 -27.44 10.08 -41.28
CA VAL A 422 -27.61 10.89 -42.50
C VAL A 422 -27.57 10.01 -43.75
N GLY A 423 -26.62 9.07 -43.83
CA GLY A 423 -26.51 8.11 -44.91
C GLY A 423 -27.74 7.18 -45.00
N PHE A 424 -28.24 6.76 -43.83
CA PHE A 424 -29.48 5.98 -43.73
C PHE A 424 -30.66 6.74 -44.35
N LEU A 425 -30.89 7.98 -43.95
CA LEU A 425 -31.96 8.83 -44.50
C LEU A 425 -31.78 9.03 -46.00
N TYR A 426 -30.56 9.34 -46.44
CA TYR A 426 -30.28 9.53 -47.89
C TYR A 426 -30.60 8.25 -48.67
N THR A 427 -30.18 7.10 -48.21
CA THR A 427 -30.41 5.80 -48.86
C THR A 427 -31.90 5.47 -48.90
N VAL A 428 -32.60 5.69 -47.80
CA VAL A 428 -34.09 5.47 -47.77
C VAL A 428 -34.79 6.37 -48.79
N VAL A 429 -34.50 7.65 -48.81
CA VAL A 429 -35.11 8.61 -49.72
C VAL A 429 -34.78 8.26 -51.18
N ASN A 430 -33.52 7.99 -51.49
CA ASN A 430 -33.10 7.65 -52.86
C ASN A 430 -33.73 6.34 -53.34
N SER A 431 -33.81 5.35 -52.50
CA SER A 431 -34.41 4.05 -52.82
C SER A 431 -35.95 4.16 -53.01
N ILE A 432 -36.62 4.97 -52.20
CA ILE A 432 -38.05 5.25 -52.39
C ILE A 432 -38.28 5.96 -53.72
N LEU A 433 -37.50 6.95 -54.07
CA LEU A 433 -37.57 7.66 -55.35
C LEU A 433 -37.35 6.74 -56.57
N LYS A 434 -36.52 5.71 -56.41
CA LYS A 434 -36.23 4.71 -57.43
C LYS A 434 -37.17 3.51 -57.39
N GLN A 435 -38.24 3.51 -56.59
CA GLN A 435 -39.22 2.44 -56.45
C GLN A 435 -38.64 1.05 -56.15
N VAL A 436 -37.62 0.98 -55.37
CA VAL A 436 -37.01 -0.28 -54.93
C VAL A 436 -38.00 -1.04 -53.99
N PRO A 437 -38.01 -2.39 -53.99
CA PRO A 437 -38.80 -3.15 -53.01
C PRO A 437 -38.50 -2.80 -51.56
N VAL A 438 -39.49 -2.73 -50.69
CA VAL A 438 -39.37 -2.28 -49.29
C VAL A 438 -38.38 -3.15 -48.49
N SER A 439 -38.31 -4.45 -48.74
CA SER A 439 -37.39 -5.36 -48.08
C SER A 439 -35.94 -5.00 -48.35
N ILE A 440 -35.60 -4.66 -49.57
CA ILE A 440 -34.25 -4.24 -49.96
C ILE A 440 -33.89 -2.89 -49.36
N ILE A 441 -34.84 -1.95 -49.32
CA ILE A 441 -34.62 -0.63 -48.71
C ILE A 441 -34.25 -0.77 -47.25
N ILE A 442 -34.95 -1.61 -46.48
CA ILE A 442 -34.71 -1.84 -45.08
C ILE A 442 -33.29 -2.44 -44.88
N ILE A 443 -32.94 -3.49 -45.62
CA ILE A 443 -31.66 -4.17 -45.53
C ILE A 443 -30.50 -3.24 -45.89
N GLU A 444 -30.55 -2.57 -47.03
CA GLU A 444 -29.49 -1.65 -47.46
C GLU A 444 -29.30 -0.45 -46.53
N SER A 445 -30.38 0.09 -46.01
CA SER A 445 -30.32 1.23 -45.07
C SER A 445 -29.73 0.83 -43.74
N LEU A 446 -30.05 -0.34 -43.19
CA LEU A 446 -29.48 -0.86 -41.97
C LEU A 446 -28.00 -1.26 -42.18
N ASP A 447 -27.66 -1.74 -43.36
CA ASP A 447 -26.29 -2.15 -43.70
C ASP A 447 -25.30 -0.95 -43.66
N ILE A 448 -25.73 0.23 -44.05
CA ILE A 448 -24.93 1.46 -43.92
C ILE A 448 -24.54 1.70 -42.44
N ILE A 449 -25.45 1.48 -41.48
CA ILE A 449 -25.16 1.64 -40.05
C ILE A 449 -24.13 0.61 -39.60
N THR A 450 -24.29 -0.65 -40.02
CA THR A 450 -23.37 -1.72 -39.64
C THR A 450 -21.97 -1.56 -40.20
N ILE A 451 -21.83 -1.08 -41.42
CA ILE A 451 -20.56 -0.87 -42.12
C ILE A 451 -19.80 0.33 -41.53
N THR A 452 -20.51 1.35 -41.06
CA THR A 452 -19.86 2.57 -40.51
C THR A 452 -19.14 2.31 -39.22
N VAL A 453 -19.54 1.32 -38.42
CA VAL A 453 -18.85 0.97 -37.17
C VAL A 453 -17.82 -0.13 -37.45
N PRO A 454 -16.51 0.15 -37.29
CA PRO A 454 -15.45 -0.83 -37.59
C PRO A 454 -15.55 -2.05 -36.68
N PRO A 455 -15.68 -3.26 -37.18
CA PRO A 455 -15.89 -4.46 -36.36
C PRO A 455 -14.66 -4.89 -35.58
N ALA A 456 -13.44 -4.53 -36.02
CA ALA A 456 -12.19 -4.91 -35.40
C ALA A 456 -11.62 -3.83 -34.45
N LEU A 457 -12.32 -2.74 -34.20
CA LEU A 457 -11.81 -1.62 -33.42
C LEU A 457 -11.32 -1.99 -32.00
N PRO A 458 -12.06 -2.75 -31.18
CA PRO A 458 -11.59 -3.12 -29.84
C PRO A 458 -10.35 -4.01 -29.86
N ALA A 459 -10.29 -4.99 -30.77
CA ALA A 459 -9.14 -5.86 -30.93
C ALA A 459 -7.91 -5.07 -31.36
N ALA A 460 -8.06 -4.13 -32.26
CA ALA A 460 -7.00 -3.26 -32.74
C ALA A 460 -6.47 -2.35 -31.63
N MET A 461 -7.32 -1.78 -30.79
CA MET A 461 -6.92 -0.93 -29.67
C MET A 461 -6.14 -1.67 -28.58
N THR A 462 -6.46 -2.94 -28.36
CA THR A 462 -5.77 -3.78 -27.36
C THR A 462 -4.46 -4.40 -27.85
N ALA A 463 -4.25 -4.50 -29.16
CA ALA A 463 -3.06 -5.12 -29.75
C ALA A 463 -1.77 -4.46 -29.29
N GLY A 464 -1.69 -3.13 -29.31
CA GLY A 464 -0.53 -2.37 -28.84
C GLY A 464 -0.19 -2.64 -27.37
N ILE A 465 -1.20 -2.76 -26.53
CA ILE A 465 -1.05 -3.05 -25.10
C ILE A 465 -0.46 -4.45 -24.89
N VAL A 466 -0.96 -5.45 -25.59
CA VAL A 466 -0.48 -6.84 -25.50
C VAL A 466 0.99 -6.96 -25.90
N TYR A 467 1.37 -6.34 -27.00
CA TYR A 467 2.77 -6.32 -27.43
C TYR A 467 3.68 -5.59 -26.44
N ALA A 468 3.26 -4.44 -25.91
CA ALA A 468 3.99 -3.71 -24.91
C ALA A 468 4.15 -4.51 -23.60
N GLN A 469 3.12 -5.17 -23.14
CA GLN A 469 3.17 -6.06 -21.97
C GLN A 469 4.19 -7.20 -22.16
N ARG A 470 4.22 -7.81 -23.35
CA ARG A 470 5.18 -8.87 -23.67
C ARG A 470 6.63 -8.36 -23.67
N ARG A 471 6.87 -7.17 -24.23
CA ARG A 471 8.20 -6.53 -24.23
C ARG A 471 8.64 -6.12 -22.84
N LEU A 472 7.75 -5.52 -22.04
CA LEU A 472 8.02 -5.19 -20.64
C LEU A 472 8.39 -6.43 -19.81
N ARG A 473 7.70 -7.53 -20.02
CA ARG A 473 8.01 -8.79 -19.34
C ARG A 473 9.40 -9.32 -19.69
N LYS A 474 9.85 -9.15 -20.93
CA LYS A 474 11.24 -9.50 -21.34
C LYS A 474 12.28 -8.61 -20.66
N LEU A 475 11.95 -7.36 -20.37
CA LEU A 475 12.80 -6.41 -19.63
C LEU A 475 12.75 -6.61 -18.10
N GLY A 476 12.02 -7.61 -17.62
CA GLY A 476 11.87 -7.87 -16.19
C GLY A 476 10.86 -6.99 -15.47
N ILE A 477 10.01 -6.28 -16.20
CA ILE A 477 8.93 -5.45 -15.64
C ILE A 477 7.63 -6.23 -15.73
N PHE A 478 7.05 -6.52 -14.58
CA PHE A 478 5.77 -7.23 -14.47
C PHE A 478 4.61 -6.25 -14.36
N CYS A 479 3.54 -6.49 -15.11
CA CYS A 479 2.37 -5.61 -15.15
C CYS A 479 1.13 -6.35 -14.68
N ILE A 480 0.48 -5.84 -13.64
CA ILE A 480 -0.82 -6.33 -13.14
C ILE A 480 -1.98 -5.67 -13.90
N SER A 481 -1.82 -4.41 -14.29
CA SER A 481 -2.86 -3.63 -14.96
C SER A 481 -2.41 -3.17 -16.35
N PRO A 482 -2.65 -3.97 -17.41
CA PRO A 482 -2.18 -3.66 -18.76
C PRO A 482 -2.69 -2.35 -19.33
N GLN A 483 -3.88 -1.92 -18.93
CA GLN A 483 -4.47 -0.65 -19.40
C GLN A 483 -3.66 0.57 -18.99
N ARG A 484 -2.92 0.49 -17.88
CA ARG A 484 -2.06 1.57 -17.41
C ARG A 484 -0.80 1.77 -18.23
N ILE A 485 -0.43 0.81 -19.10
CA ILE A 485 0.73 0.96 -19.99
C ILE A 485 0.58 2.17 -20.90
N ASN A 486 -0.60 2.36 -21.49
CA ASN A 486 -0.86 3.53 -22.36
C ASN A 486 -0.78 4.84 -21.58
N ILE A 487 -1.25 4.86 -20.34
CA ILE A 487 -1.18 6.05 -19.47
C ILE A 487 0.28 6.36 -19.12
N CYS A 488 1.10 5.35 -18.89
CA CYS A 488 2.53 5.53 -18.65
C CYS A 488 3.26 6.22 -19.81
N GLY A 489 2.77 6.08 -21.02
CA GLY A 489 3.30 6.82 -22.18
C GLY A 489 3.08 8.34 -22.12
N GLN A 490 2.15 8.80 -21.30
CA GLN A 490 1.84 10.22 -21.13
C GLN A 490 2.54 10.84 -19.90
N LEU A 491 3.30 10.07 -19.14
CA LEU A 491 3.98 10.58 -17.95
C LEU A 491 4.89 11.76 -18.28
N ASN A 492 4.71 12.85 -17.57
CA ASN A 492 5.51 14.06 -17.69
C ASN A 492 6.16 14.47 -16.36
N LEU A 493 5.84 13.77 -15.29
CA LEU A 493 6.44 13.93 -13.97
C LEU A 493 6.60 12.56 -13.32
N VAL A 494 7.74 12.30 -12.70
CA VAL A 494 8.00 11.09 -11.92
C VAL A 494 8.46 11.46 -10.53
N CYS A 495 7.79 10.93 -9.51
CA CYS A 495 8.20 11.00 -8.14
C CYS A 495 9.07 9.79 -7.79
N PHE A 496 10.20 10.03 -7.15
CA PHE A 496 11.10 8.98 -6.68
C PHE A 496 11.17 8.98 -5.16
N ASP A 497 11.12 7.81 -4.57
CA ASP A 497 11.58 7.64 -3.19
C ASP A 497 13.11 7.71 -3.16
N LYS A 498 13.68 8.09 -2.03
CA LYS A 498 15.13 8.21 -1.87
C LYS A 498 15.77 6.86 -1.52
N THR A 499 15.42 6.32 -0.37
CA THR A 499 16.04 5.13 0.21
C THR A 499 15.58 3.85 -0.50
N GLY A 500 16.52 3.04 -0.93
CA GLY A 500 16.24 1.81 -1.67
C GLY A 500 15.87 2.00 -3.14
N THR A 501 15.61 3.23 -3.57
CA THR A 501 15.24 3.58 -4.94
C THR A 501 16.34 4.35 -5.66
N LEU A 502 16.62 5.58 -5.25
CA LEU A 502 17.73 6.38 -5.78
C LEU A 502 19.07 5.98 -5.16
N THR A 503 19.04 5.61 -3.90
CA THR A 503 20.18 5.13 -3.13
C THR A 503 20.10 3.62 -2.92
N GLU A 504 21.22 3.00 -2.55
CA GLU A 504 21.23 1.61 -2.12
C GLU A 504 20.40 1.43 -0.84
N ASP A 505 19.92 0.20 -0.63
CA ASP A 505 19.21 -0.16 0.59
C ASP A 505 20.13 -0.05 1.79
N GLY A 506 19.67 0.69 2.78
CA GLY A 506 20.42 0.89 3.99
C GLY A 506 21.49 1.98 3.89
N LEU A 507 22.30 2.03 4.90
CA LEU A 507 23.37 2.97 5.07
C LEU A 507 24.70 2.23 5.04
N ASP A 508 25.67 2.74 4.33
CA ASP A 508 27.05 2.24 4.38
C ASP A 508 27.85 2.99 5.44
N LEU A 509 28.74 2.29 6.11
CA LEU A 509 29.65 2.91 7.04
C LEU A 509 30.70 3.73 6.27
N TRP A 510 30.67 5.04 6.45
CA TRP A 510 31.71 5.92 5.92
C TRP A 510 32.94 5.91 6.80
N GLY A 511 32.75 5.94 8.14
CA GLY A 511 33.83 5.94 9.10
C GLY A 511 33.33 6.07 10.54
N ILE A 512 34.27 6.05 11.43
CA ILE A 512 34.05 6.23 12.87
C ILE A 512 34.91 7.39 13.37
N GLN A 513 34.41 8.13 14.35
CA GLN A 513 35.16 9.18 15.04
C GLN A 513 35.07 8.95 16.53
N ARG A 514 36.17 8.51 17.12
CA ARG A 514 36.23 8.19 18.54
C ARG A 514 36.52 9.45 19.37
N VAL A 515 36.16 9.40 20.62
CA VAL A 515 36.40 10.45 21.62
C VAL A 515 37.31 9.91 22.71
N GLU A 516 38.40 10.59 22.96
CA GLU A 516 39.31 10.32 24.12
C GLU A 516 39.54 11.63 24.88
N ASN A 517 39.46 11.58 26.22
CA ASN A 517 39.65 12.74 27.10
C ASN A 517 38.83 13.98 26.68
N ALA A 518 37.58 13.78 26.35
CA ALA A 518 36.65 14.82 25.88
C ALA A 518 37.11 15.58 24.59
N ARG A 519 37.88 14.91 23.73
CA ARG A 519 38.32 15.43 22.42
C ARG A 519 38.10 14.41 21.36
N PHE A 520 37.59 14.86 20.18
CA PHE A 520 37.47 14.02 19.01
C PHE A 520 38.87 13.67 18.45
N LEU A 521 39.02 12.39 18.13
CA LEU A 521 40.19 11.92 17.37
C LEU A 521 39.90 12.14 15.87
N LEU A 522 40.94 11.89 15.02
CA LEU A 522 40.76 11.90 13.58
C LEU A 522 39.76 10.80 13.15
N ALA A 523 38.97 11.08 12.12
CA ALA A 523 38.04 10.12 11.58
C ALA A 523 38.80 8.90 11.00
N GLU A 524 38.36 7.70 11.38
CA GLU A 524 38.92 6.43 10.93
C GLU A 524 37.96 5.72 9.97
N GLU A 525 38.48 5.27 8.83
CA GLU A 525 37.64 4.55 7.86
C GLU A 525 37.40 3.08 8.23
N LYS A 526 38.29 2.47 9.02
CA LYS A 526 38.19 1.06 9.37
C LYS A 526 37.99 0.87 10.86
N ALA A 527 36.90 0.24 11.23
CA ALA A 527 36.56 -0.16 12.59
C ALA A 527 37.20 -1.52 12.98
N CYS A 528 37.76 -2.27 12.02
CA CYS A 528 38.29 -3.62 12.25
C CYS A 528 39.81 -3.68 12.52
N SER A 529 40.44 -2.57 12.90
CA SER A 529 41.88 -2.58 13.24
C SER A 529 42.17 -3.37 14.52
N GLU A 530 43.26 -4.08 14.55
CA GLU A 530 43.68 -4.91 15.70
C GLU A 530 43.84 -4.10 17.03
N SER A 531 44.20 -2.85 16.90
CA SER A 531 44.34 -1.95 18.06
C SER A 531 43.00 -1.59 18.71
N LEU A 532 41.89 -1.74 18.01
CA LEU A 532 40.54 -1.38 18.46
C LEU A 532 39.73 -2.55 19.03
N VAL A 533 40.16 -3.79 18.82
CA VAL A 533 39.38 -4.99 19.19
C VAL A 533 38.96 -5.01 20.68
N LYS A 534 39.76 -4.50 21.56
CA LYS A 534 39.46 -4.42 23.02
C LYS A 534 38.93 -3.06 23.44
N SER A 535 38.66 -2.16 22.51
CA SER A 535 38.12 -0.83 22.84
C SER A 535 36.64 -0.91 23.21
N GLN A 536 36.18 -0.03 24.06
CA GLN A 536 34.75 0.08 24.41
C GLN A 536 33.90 0.50 23.22
N PHE A 537 34.45 1.23 22.28
CA PHE A 537 33.77 1.64 21.07
C PHE A 537 33.37 0.44 20.20
N VAL A 538 34.34 -0.45 19.93
CA VAL A 538 34.07 -1.67 19.15
C VAL A 538 33.17 -2.64 19.91
N ALA A 539 33.34 -2.75 21.24
CA ALA A 539 32.44 -3.54 22.06
C ALA A 539 30.98 -3.06 21.99
N CYS A 540 30.77 -1.75 21.97
CA CYS A 540 29.44 -1.16 21.77
C CYS A 540 28.89 -1.51 20.39
N MET A 541 29.67 -1.38 19.33
CA MET A 541 29.25 -1.77 17.97
C MET A 541 28.90 -3.25 17.87
N ALA A 542 29.61 -4.11 18.57
CA ALA A 542 29.40 -5.56 18.54
C ALA A 542 28.20 -6.02 19.37
N THR A 543 27.80 -5.30 20.41
CA THR A 543 26.80 -5.74 21.39
C THR A 543 25.47 -4.98 21.27
N CYS A 544 25.50 -3.69 20.93
CA CYS A 544 24.32 -2.86 20.89
C CYS A 544 23.51 -3.06 19.58
N HIS A 545 22.86 -4.20 19.48
CA HIS A 545 22.02 -4.58 18.34
C HIS A 545 21.01 -5.63 18.76
N SER A 546 20.05 -5.90 17.88
CA SER A 546 19.06 -6.98 17.99
C SER A 546 19.22 -8.01 16.89
N LEU A 547 20.43 -8.23 16.39
CA LEU A 547 20.72 -9.22 15.37
C LEU A 547 20.52 -10.64 15.86
N THR A 548 20.06 -11.52 14.98
CA THR A 548 19.85 -12.93 15.23
C THR A 548 20.33 -13.76 14.05
N LYS A 549 20.66 -15.02 14.29
CA LYS A 549 21.11 -15.94 13.26
C LYS A 549 19.95 -16.81 12.81
N ILE A 550 19.58 -16.72 11.55
CA ILE A 550 18.51 -17.49 10.93
C ILE A 550 19.13 -18.34 9.81
N ASP A 551 18.98 -19.66 9.89
CA ASP A 551 19.54 -20.60 8.91
C ASP A 551 21.04 -20.41 8.63
N GLY A 552 21.80 -20.03 9.63
CA GLY A 552 23.23 -19.76 9.51
C GLY A 552 23.60 -18.35 8.98
N VAL A 553 22.63 -17.53 8.64
CA VAL A 553 22.83 -16.15 8.18
C VAL A 553 22.39 -15.16 9.25
N ILE A 554 23.19 -14.13 9.49
CA ILE A 554 22.87 -13.06 10.45
C ILE A 554 21.79 -12.17 9.81
N SER A 555 20.70 -11.97 10.51
CA SER A 555 19.56 -11.15 10.08
C SER A 555 19.13 -10.18 11.16
N GLY A 556 18.60 -9.05 10.78
CA GLY A 556 18.10 -8.02 11.67
C GLY A 556 17.99 -6.67 11.01
N ASP A 557 18.01 -5.61 11.80
CA ASP A 557 18.00 -4.24 11.29
C ASP A 557 19.20 -4.00 10.35
N PRO A 558 19.00 -3.47 9.15
CA PRO A 558 20.08 -3.23 8.19
C PRO A 558 21.22 -2.35 8.71
N LEU A 559 20.88 -1.38 9.55
CA LEU A 559 21.88 -0.51 10.21
C LEU A 559 22.77 -1.30 11.16
N ASP A 560 22.16 -2.12 12.01
CA ASP A 560 22.87 -2.96 12.98
C ASP A 560 23.73 -3.98 12.24
N LEU A 561 23.22 -4.56 11.16
CA LEU A 561 23.94 -5.52 10.34
C LEU A 561 25.21 -4.90 9.73
N LYS A 562 25.09 -3.71 9.16
CA LYS A 562 26.25 -2.98 8.59
C LYS A 562 27.28 -2.60 9.64
N MET A 563 26.84 -2.17 10.83
CA MET A 563 27.73 -1.91 11.94
C MET A 563 28.48 -3.16 12.39
N PHE A 564 27.79 -4.29 12.51
CA PHE A 564 28.37 -5.56 12.92
C PHE A 564 29.31 -6.14 11.87
N GLU A 565 28.96 -6.07 10.59
CA GLU A 565 29.85 -6.49 9.50
C GLU A 565 31.13 -5.65 9.41
N ALA A 566 31.06 -4.37 9.74
CA ALA A 566 32.22 -3.46 9.69
C ALA A 566 33.31 -3.85 10.68
N ILE A 567 32.96 -4.46 11.81
CA ILE A 567 33.90 -4.92 12.82
C ILE A 567 34.36 -6.36 12.58
N GLY A 568 33.66 -7.14 11.78
CA GLY A 568 34.02 -8.51 11.42
C GLY A 568 33.91 -9.53 12.56
N TRP A 569 33.16 -9.22 13.62
CA TRP A 569 32.97 -10.13 14.74
C TRP A 569 31.98 -11.26 14.39
N ILE A 570 32.00 -12.33 15.20
CA ILE A 570 31.18 -13.52 15.04
C ILE A 570 30.08 -13.52 16.09
N LEU A 571 28.85 -13.77 15.68
CA LEU A 571 27.67 -13.92 16.52
C LEU A 571 27.38 -15.40 16.76
N GLU A 572 27.26 -15.82 18.02
CA GLU A 572 26.82 -17.16 18.39
C GLU A 572 25.56 -17.09 19.24
N GLU A 573 24.55 -17.83 18.85
CA GLU A 573 23.32 -18.02 19.60
C GLU A 573 23.17 -19.49 19.96
N ALA A 574 22.68 -19.76 21.19
CA ALA A 574 22.35 -21.11 21.60
C ALA A 574 21.19 -21.66 20.78
N THR A 575 21.30 -22.92 20.34
CA THR A 575 20.19 -23.62 19.67
C THR A 575 19.07 -23.94 20.65
N GLU A 576 17.85 -24.12 20.16
CA GLU A 576 16.70 -24.50 21.00
C GLU A 576 16.97 -25.81 21.79
N GLU A 577 17.70 -26.77 21.18
CA GLU A 577 18.07 -28.02 21.80
C GLU A 577 19.05 -27.81 22.96
N GLU A 578 20.01 -26.91 22.81
CA GLU A 578 20.96 -26.56 23.88
C GLU A 578 20.29 -25.83 25.02
N THR A 579 19.35 -24.95 24.73
CA THR A 579 18.56 -24.23 25.73
C THR A 579 17.65 -25.18 26.52
N ALA A 580 17.03 -26.15 25.85
CA ALA A 580 16.19 -27.17 26.46
C ALA A 580 17.00 -28.14 27.33
N LEU A 581 18.24 -28.49 26.93
CA LEU A 581 19.11 -29.41 27.66
C LEU A 581 19.63 -28.82 28.99
N HIS A 582 19.83 -27.53 29.05
CA HIS A 582 20.43 -26.87 30.22
C HIS A 582 19.44 -26.13 31.11
N ASN A 583 18.16 -26.04 30.73
CA ASN A 583 17.12 -25.29 31.48
C ASN A 583 17.55 -23.87 31.90
N LYS A 584 18.47 -23.28 31.17
CA LYS A 584 19.01 -21.92 31.41
C LYS A 584 18.91 -21.12 30.15
N ILE A 585 18.48 -19.87 30.29
CA ILE A 585 18.55 -18.88 29.21
C ILE A 585 20.02 -18.60 28.93
N MET A 586 20.52 -19.04 27.77
CA MET A 586 21.89 -18.74 27.36
C MET A 586 21.92 -17.38 26.63
N PRO A 587 22.85 -16.48 26.99
CA PRO A 587 22.94 -15.21 26.30
C PRO A 587 23.50 -15.38 24.89
N THR A 588 23.13 -14.45 24.01
CA THR A 588 23.81 -14.29 22.72
C THR A 588 25.24 -13.84 22.96
N VAL A 589 26.20 -14.52 22.38
CA VAL A 589 27.65 -14.26 22.56
C VAL A 589 28.23 -13.68 21.28
N VAL A 590 29.03 -12.64 21.43
CA VAL A 590 29.80 -12.06 20.32
C VAL A 590 31.28 -12.19 20.63
N LYS A 591 32.06 -12.55 19.63
CA LYS A 591 33.53 -12.74 19.79
C LYS A 591 34.26 -12.17 18.57
N PRO A 592 35.49 -11.66 18.76
CA PRO A 592 36.32 -11.17 17.66
C PRO A 592 36.71 -12.30 16.70
N PRO A 593 37.04 -12.01 15.42
CA PRO A 593 37.50 -13.01 14.50
C PRO A 593 38.81 -13.64 14.99
N LYS A 594 38.98 -14.96 14.81
CA LYS A 594 40.24 -15.66 15.14
C LYS A 594 41.33 -15.09 14.23
N GLN A 595 42.39 -14.58 14.85
CA GLN A 595 43.61 -14.21 14.10
C GLN A 595 44.13 -15.44 13.36
N PRO A 596 44.52 -15.35 12.08
CA PRO A 596 45.26 -16.38 11.40
C PRO A 596 46.57 -16.56 12.20
N ALA A 597 46.77 -17.76 12.73
CA ALA A 597 48.01 -18.10 13.41
C ALA A 597 49.18 -17.80 12.46
N THR A 598 49.93 -16.76 12.76
CA THR A 598 51.25 -16.56 12.16
C THR A 598 52.04 -17.84 12.42
N GLU A 599 52.42 -18.54 11.35
CA GLU A 599 53.29 -19.73 11.41
C GLU A 599 54.65 -19.33 11.99
N GLN A 600 54.69 -19.22 13.32
CA GLN A 600 55.94 -19.37 14.04
C GLN A 600 55.86 -20.74 14.74
N LYS A 601 56.59 -21.70 14.19
CA LYS A 601 56.81 -22.99 14.85
C LYS A 601 57.33 -22.75 16.24
N PRO A 602 56.65 -23.21 17.31
CA PRO A 602 57.23 -23.25 18.63
C PRO A 602 58.20 -24.45 18.70
N ALA A 603 59.45 -24.14 18.95
CA ALA A 603 60.34 -25.11 19.50
C ALA A 603 59.95 -25.26 20.98
N ASP A 604 59.75 -26.53 21.40
CA ASP A 604 59.53 -27.03 22.75
C ASP A 604 58.08 -27.09 23.27
N GLY A 605 57.65 -28.30 23.49
CA GLY A 605 56.33 -28.79 23.89
C GLY A 605 55.88 -28.52 25.33
N VAL A 606 56.30 -27.46 25.99
CA VAL A 606 55.91 -27.10 27.36
C VAL A 606 55.01 -25.82 27.42
N GLU A 607 54.97 -25.05 26.37
CA GLU A 607 54.15 -23.80 26.32
C GLU A 607 52.74 -23.98 25.75
N MET A 608 52.39 -25.19 25.31
CA MET A 608 51.05 -25.42 24.70
C MET A 608 49.92 -25.46 25.73
N GLU A 609 50.17 -25.86 26.98
CA GLU A 609 49.17 -25.85 28.04
C GLU A 609 48.92 -24.44 28.63
N LEU A 610 49.89 -23.52 28.52
CA LEU A 610 49.74 -22.15 29.00
C LEU A 610 48.99 -21.24 28.00
N PHE A 611 49.00 -21.57 26.71
CA PHE A 611 48.31 -20.82 25.69
C PHE A 611 46.78 -21.10 25.61
N GLU A 612 46.34 -22.28 26.05
CA GLU A 612 44.92 -22.61 26.19
C GLU A 612 44.24 -21.97 27.40
N LEU A 613 44.98 -21.39 28.31
CA LEU A 613 44.49 -20.64 29.49
C LEU A 613 44.35 -19.12 29.25
N GLN A 614 44.66 -18.61 28.06
CA GLN A 614 44.23 -17.26 27.71
C GLN A 614 42.72 -17.29 27.46
N THR A 615 41.95 -16.85 28.45
CA THR A 615 40.52 -16.63 28.38
C THR A 615 40.17 -15.97 27.04
N SER A 616 39.39 -16.67 26.20
CA SER A 616 38.87 -16.11 24.96
C SER A 616 38.09 -14.84 25.27
N TYR A 617 38.39 -13.76 24.57
CA TYR A 617 37.66 -12.51 24.72
C TYR A 617 36.29 -12.67 24.09
N GLU A 618 35.26 -12.83 24.90
CA GLU A 618 33.88 -13.03 24.50
C GLU A 618 32.99 -12.13 25.33
N ILE A 619 31.95 -11.57 24.68
CA ILE A 619 30.98 -10.69 25.31
C ILE A 619 29.62 -11.32 25.17
N GLY A 620 28.93 -11.58 26.28
CA GLY A 620 27.54 -12.03 26.30
C GLY A 620 26.55 -10.87 26.45
N ILE A 621 25.56 -10.85 25.62
CA ILE A 621 24.47 -9.88 25.70
C ILE A 621 23.45 -10.37 26.73
N VAL A 622 23.35 -9.67 27.86
CA VAL A 622 22.49 -10.08 28.97
C VAL A 622 21.07 -9.64 28.81
N ARG A 623 20.87 -8.40 28.43
CA ARG A 623 19.55 -7.81 28.16
C ARG A 623 19.62 -6.77 27.07
N GLN A 624 18.55 -6.73 26.26
CA GLN A 624 18.37 -5.73 25.23
C GLN A 624 17.17 -4.84 25.56
N PHE A 625 17.33 -3.54 25.40
CA PHE A 625 16.24 -2.57 25.36
C PHE A 625 16.06 -2.15 23.91
N PRO A 626 14.99 -2.61 23.24
CA PRO A 626 14.86 -2.38 21.79
C PRO A 626 14.75 -0.89 21.46
N PHE A 627 15.04 -0.57 20.21
CA PHE A 627 14.93 0.80 19.72
C PHE A 627 13.51 1.33 19.88
N SER A 628 13.40 2.52 20.47
CA SER A 628 12.14 3.26 20.56
C SER A 628 12.22 4.52 19.70
N SER A 629 11.30 4.66 18.78
CA SER A 629 11.21 5.86 17.94
C SER A 629 10.89 7.13 18.74
N ALA A 630 10.13 6.98 19.84
CA ALA A 630 9.85 8.08 20.76
C ALA A 630 11.10 8.51 21.55
N LEU A 631 11.93 7.56 21.96
CA LEU A 631 13.17 7.81 22.73
C LEU A 631 14.38 7.99 21.82
N GLN A 632 14.31 7.59 20.55
CA GLN A 632 15.39 7.67 19.55
C GLN A 632 16.71 7.02 19.97
N ARG A 633 16.64 5.96 20.76
CA ARG A 633 17.83 5.25 21.26
C ARG A 633 17.56 3.77 21.54
N MET A 634 18.64 3.00 21.56
CA MET A 634 18.67 1.59 21.93
C MET A 634 19.75 1.37 22.98
N ALA A 635 19.52 0.49 23.95
CA ALA A 635 20.49 0.12 24.97
C ALA A 635 20.60 -1.38 25.12
N VAL A 636 21.77 -1.85 25.52
CA VAL A 636 22.03 -3.23 25.93
C VAL A 636 22.85 -3.28 27.20
N VAL A 637 22.66 -4.35 27.95
CA VAL A 637 23.54 -4.72 29.07
C VAL A 637 24.33 -5.96 28.65
N ALA A 638 25.63 -5.87 28.67
CA ALA A 638 26.53 -6.91 28.25
C ALA A 638 27.55 -7.24 29.34
N LYS A 639 28.04 -8.47 29.32
CA LYS A 639 29.07 -8.94 30.26
C LYS A 639 30.21 -9.58 29.50
N VAL A 640 31.43 -9.11 29.76
CA VAL A 640 32.65 -9.72 29.26
C VAL A 640 32.98 -10.97 30.09
N LEU A 641 33.36 -12.05 29.41
CA LEU A 641 33.74 -13.29 30.06
C LEU A 641 34.93 -13.06 30.99
N GLY A 642 34.78 -13.47 32.25
CA GLY A 642 35.83 -13.31 33.30
C GLY A 642 35.78 -12.00 34.06
N GLU A 643 34.98 -11.01 33.66
CA GLU A 643 34.81 -9.76 34.40
C GLU A 643 33.73 -9.84 35.47
N LYS A 644 33.90 -9.13 36.57
CA LYS A 644 32.93 -9.11 37.67
C LYS A 644 31.78 -8.13 37.45
N ARG A 645 31.97 -7.11 36.64
CA ARG A 645 30.97 -6.04 36.35
C ARG A 645 30.40 -6.17 34.99
N MET A 646 29.15 -5.76 34.86
CA MET A 646 28.47 -5.65 33.57
C MET A 646 28.66 -4.25 33.00
N ASP A 647 28.60 -4.17 31.69
CA ASP A 647 28.68 -2.92 30.94
C ASP A 647 27.33 -2.60 30.29
N ALA A 648 26.92 -1.33 30.32
CA ALA A 648 25.77 -0.85 29.59
C ALA A 648 26.22 -0.01 28.38
N TYR A 649 25.67 -0.31 27.22
CA TYR A 649 25.95 0.41 25.99
C TYR A 649 24.67 1.03 25.43
N VAL A 650 24.76 2.24 24.92
CA VAL A 650 23.66 2.97 24.30
C VAL A 650 24.10 3.48 22.94
N LYS A 651 23.24 3.36 21.96
CA LYS A 651 23.37 4.03 20.65
C LYS A 651 22.09 4.77 20.30
N GLY A 652 22.18 5.85 19.58
CA GLY A 652 21.02 6.60 19.17
C GLY A 652 21.35 7.95 18.54
N ALA A 653 20.33 8.80 18.46
CA ALA A 653 20.48 10.16 17.96
C ALA A 653 21.54 10.91 18.75
N PRO A 654 22.46 11.63 18.09
CA PRO A 654 23.62 12.26 18.77
C PRO A 654 23.22 13.18 19.90
N GLU A 655 22.19 13.99 19.74
CA GLU A 655 21.72 14.95 20.74
C GLU A 655 21.15 14.21 21.98
N VAL A 656 20.39 13.16 21.75
CA VAL A 656 19.78 12.36 22.81
C VAL A 656 20.85 11.62 23.62
N VAL A 657 21.78 10.98 22.94
CA VAL A 657 22.88 10.25 23.61
C VAL A 657 23.80 11.22 24.37
N ALA A 658 24.09 12.37 23.80
CA ALA A 658 24.87 13.40 24.48
C ALA A 658 24.19 13.91 25.77
N SER A 659 22.87 14.00 25.77
CA SER A 659 22.10 14.39 26.97
C SER A 659 22.16 13.36 28.10
N LEU A 660 22.36 12.08 27.77
CA LEU A 660 22.52 10.99 28.75
C LEU A 660 23.94 10.86 29.29
N CYS A 661 24.91 11.46 28.61
CA CYS A 661 26.30 11.43 29.00
C CYS A 661 26.64 12.50 30.03
N ARG A 662 27.69 12.25 30.83
CA ARG A 662 28.28 13.27 31.69
C ARG A 662 28.83 14.41 30.83
N SER A 663 28.50 15.64 31.15
CA SER A 663 28.94 16.83 30.40
C SER A 663 30.46 16.96 30.24
N GLU A 664 31.21 16.40 31.17
CA GLU A 664 32.68 16.36 31.14
C GLU A 664 33.25 15.48 30.04
N THR A 665 32.49 14.47 29.60
CA THR A 665 32.90 13.49 28.57
C THR A 665 32.53 13.89 27.16
N VAL A 666 31.61 14.83 27.01
CA VAL A 666 31.19 15.33 25.69
C VAL A 666 32.14 16.41 25.23
N PRO A 667 32.72 16.32 24.01
CA PRO A 667 33.63 17.34 23.50
C PRO A 667 32.91 18.70 23.32
N SER A 668 33.65 19.80 23.51
CA SER A 668 33.13 21.17 23.38
C SER A 668 32.73 21.53 21.95
N ASP A 669 33.37 20.91 20.97
CA ASP A 669 33.11 21.10 19.53
C ASP A 669 32.10 20.10 18.94
N PHE A 670 31.41 19.33 19.80
CA PHE A 670 30.44 18.33 19.41
C PHE A 670 29.36 18.88 18.45
N ALA A 671 28.77 20.03 18.78
CA ALA A 671 27.72 20.64 17.96
C ALA A 671 28.21 21.06 16.58
N VAL A 672 29.44 21.59 16.50
CA VAL A 672 30.05 22.04 15.24
C VAL A 672 30.34 20.85 14.31
N ILE A 673 30.91 19.78 14.86
CA ILE A 673 31.25 18.58 14.07
C ILE A 673 29.98 17.85 13.60
N LEU A 674 28.98 17.76 14.48
CA LEU A 674 27.69 17.18 14.13
C LEU A 674 27.02 17.96 12.99
N GLU A 675 27.04 19.29 13.07
CA GLU A 675 26.50 20.15 12.04
C GLU A 675 27.22 19.98 10.70
N ASP A 676 28.56 19.89 10.71
CA ASP A 676 29.36 19.66 9.50
C ASP A 676 29.01 18.35 8.82
N TYR A 677 28.89 17.26 9.57
CA TYR A 677 28.49 15.98 8.99
C TYR A 677 27.07 15.99 8.48
N THR A 678 26.17 16.65 9.19
CA THR A 678 24.76 16.76 8.77
C THR A 678 24.62 17.59 7.48
N LYS A 679 25.37 18.68 7.34
CA LYS A 679 25.40 19.49 6.11
C LYS A 679 25.91 18.71 4.90
N GLN A 680 26.84 17.79 5.09
CA GLN A 680 27.33 16.91 4.04
C GLN A 680 26.38 15.77 3.71
N GLY A 681 25.26 15.65 4.42
CA GLY A 681 24.25 14.63 4.19
C GLY A 681 24.53 13.28 4.85
N TYR A 682 25.53 13.19 5.73
CA TYR A 682 25.81 11.99 6.51
C TYR A 682 24.78 11.79 7.62
N ARG A 683 24.46 10.54 7.89
CA ARG A 683 23.70 10.15 9.07
C ARG A 683 24.69 9.79 10.18
N VAL A 684 24.54 10.43 11.31
CA VAL A 684 25.43 10.28 12.46
C VAL A 684 24.71 9.56 13.60
N ILE A 685 25.37 8.58 14.20
CA ILE A 685 24.89 7.85 15.37
C ILE A 685 25.94 7.98 16.46
N ALA A 686 25.49 8.35 17.67
CA ALA A 686 26.38 8.43 18.82
C ALA A 686 26.34 7.14 19.65
N LEU A 687 27.47 6.81 20.25
CA LEU A 687 27.65 5.69 21.14
C LEU A 687 28.04 6.17 22.55
N ALA A 688 27.53 5.50 23.56
CA ALA A 688 27.86 5.77 24.95
C ALA A 688 28.00 4.46 25.75
N HIS A 689 28.77 4.52 26.83
CA HIS A 689 29.10 3.37 27.68
C HIS A 689 29.00 3.75 29.15
N ARG A 690 28.55 2.80 29.96
CA ARG A 690 28.61 2.91 31.42
C ARG A 690 28.97 1.56 32.03
N LYS A 691 29.88 1.55 33.01
CA LYS A 691 30.15 0.37 33.81
C LYS A 691 29.18 0.31 34.98
N LEU A 692 28.40 -0.77 35.06
CA LEU A 692 27.40 -0.97 36.10
C LEU A 692 28.05 -1.35 37.44
N GLU A 693 27.30 -1.19 38.53
CA GLU A 693 27.77 -1.53 39.87
C GLU A 693 27.95 -3.05 40.04
N SER A 694 28.94 -3.48 40.84
CA SER A 694 29.25 -4.89 41.07
C SER A 694 28.14 -5.66 41.81
N LYS A 695 27.20 -4.97 42.46
CA LYS A 695 26.08 -5.57 43.21
C LYS A 695 24.93 -6.03 42.33
N ILE A 696 24.93 -5.74 41.04
CA ILE A 696 23.87 -6.08 40.13
C ILE A 696 24.08 -7.51 39.64
N ALA A 697 23.25 -8.44 40.08
CA ALA A 697 23.28 -9.84 39.69
C ALA A 697 22.46 -10.04 38.38
N TRP A 698 22.71 -11.17 37.71
CA TRP A 698 22.05 -11.56 36.46
C TRP A 698 20.51 -11.42 36.49
N HIS A 699 19.87 -11.96 37.55
CA HIS A 699 18.40 -11.91 37.67
C HIS A 699 17.87 -10.52 37.99
N LYS A 700 18.65 -9.62 38.60
CA LYS A 700 18.26 -8.23 38.84
C LYS A 700 18.23 -7.41 37.52
N VAL A 701 19.18 -7.68 36.63
CA VAL A 701 19.25 -7.01 35.33
C VAL A 701 18.03 -7.29 34.47
N GLN A 702 17.44 -8.46 34.59
CA GLN A 702 16.22 -8.82 33.84
C GLN A 702 15.01 -7.95 34.21
N ASN A 703 14.97 -7.40 35.43
CA ASN A 703 13.85 -6.60 35.93
C ASN A 703 14.19 -5.11 36.11
N ILE A 704 15.39 -4.69 35.76
CA ILE A 704 15.82 -3.30 35.90
C ILE A 704 15.11 -2.41 34.89
N SER A 705 14.75 -1.19 35.30
CA SER A 705 14.14 -0.22 34.41
C SER A 705 15.18 0.38 33.44
N ARG A 706 14.75 0.79 32.28
CA ARG A 706 15.58 1.43 31.27
C ARG A 706 16.26 2.70 31.79
N ASP A 707 15.52 3.52 32.52
CA ASP A 707 16.01 4.79 33.07
C ASP A 707 17.09 4.61 34.13
N ALA A 708 17.10 3.49 34.84
CA ALA A 708 18.17 3.19 35.82
C ALA A 708 19.53 2.89 35.15
N ILE A 709 19.51 2.43 33.92
CA ILE A 709 20.71 2.09 33.15
C ILE A 709 21.19 3.27 32.30
N GLU A 710 20.30 3.97 31.63
CA GLU A 710 20.59 5.03 30.68
C GLU A 710 20.81 6.39 31.36
N ASN A 711 21.78 6.50 32.23
CA ASN A 711 22.14 7.75 32.86
C ASN A 711 23.65 7.77 33.22
N ASN A 712 24.20 8.96 33.36
CA ASN A 712 25.63 9.18 33.71
C ASN A 712 26.59 8.36 32.84
N MET A 713 26.38 8.35 31.55
CA MET A 713 27.19 7.57 30.62
C MET A 713 28.42 8.32 30.14
N THR A 714 29.39 7.59 29.63
CA THR A 714 30.58 8.14 29.01
C THR A 714 30.42 8.17 27.51
N PHE A 715 30.63 9.31 26.89
CA PHE A 715 30.52 9.46 25.44
C PHE A 715 31.69 8.77 24.74
N LEU A 716 31.39 7.82 23.85
CA LEU A 716 32.42 7.03 23.16
C LEU A 716 32.85 7.61 21.82
N GLY A 717 31.90 8.18 21.08
CA GLY A 717 32.16 8.72 19.77
C GLY A 717 30.96 8.68 18.85
N LEU A 718 31.22 8.90 17.56
CA LEU A 718 30.25 8.94 16.49
C LEU A 718 30.52 7.88 15.44
N ILE A 719 29.46 7.27 14.93
CA ILE A 719 29.47 6.46 13.73
C ILE A 719 28.85 7.28 12.60
N ILE A 720 29.59 7.40 11.50
CA ILE A 720 29.19 8.20 10.35
C ILE A 720 28.79 7.27 9.24
N MET A 721 27.53 7.36 8.85
CA MET A 721 26.93 6.55 7.80
C MET A 721 26.59 7.41 6.60
N GLN A 722 26.73 6.84 5.41
CA GLN A 722 26.37 7.51 4.17
C GLN A 722 25.32 6.74 3.39
N ASN A 723 24.45 7.48 2.71
CA ASN A 723 23.58 6.93 1.67
C ASN A 723 24.34 6.92 0.35
N LYS A 724 24.71 5.76 -0.13
CA LYS A 724 25.40 5.60 -1.41
C LYS A 724 24.39 5.59 -2.55
N LEU A 725 24.59 6.42 -3.55
CA LEU A 725 23.79 6.40 -4.77
C LEU A 725 24.02 5.11 -5.54
N LYS A 726 22.96 4.57 -6.13
CA LYS A 726 23.10 3.48 -7.11
C LYS A 726 23.85 3.99 -8.33
N PRO A 727 24.72 3.17 -8.94
CA PRO A 727 25.58 3.61 -10.06
C PRO A 727 24.81 4.17 -11.25
N GLU A 728 23.60 3.65 -11.51
CA GLU A 728 22.77 4.00 -12.66
C GLU A 728 21.96 5.28 -12.45
N THR A 729 21.74 5.69 -11.19
CA THR A 729 20.82 6.79 -10.84
C THR A 729 21.12 8.10 -11.57
N PRO A 730 22.36 8.64 -11.60
CA PRO A 730 22.64 9.89 -12.29
C PRO A 730 22.35 9.85 -13.78
N ALA A 731 22.72 8.74 -14.45
CA ALA A 731 22.49 8.57 -15.88
C ALA A 731 21.00 8.52 -16.24
N VAL A 732 20.21 7.78 -15.46
CA VAL A 732 18.76 7.66 -15.68
C VAL A 732 18.05 9.00 -15.47
N LEU A 733 18.42 9.74 -14.42
CA LEU A 733 17.83 11.05 -14.17
C LEU A 733 18.19 12.07 -15.25
N GLU A 734 19.40 12.00 -15.80
CA GLU A 734 19.79 12.84 -16.94
C GLU A 734 18.99 12.50 -18.22
N ASP A 735 18.76 11.23 -18.49
CA ASP A 735 17.92 10.80 -19.61
C ASP A 735 16.47 11.28 -19.46
N LEU A 736 15.92 11.23 -18.26
CA LEU A 736 14.58 11.76 -17.97
C LEU A 736 14.52 13.27 -18.16
N ARG A 737 15.55 14.00 -17.76
CA ARG A 737 15.64 15.45 -17.97
C ARG A 737 15.67 15.80 -19.45
N LYS A 738 16.50 15.10 -20.26
CA LYS A 738 16.53 15.27 -21.71
C LYS A 738 15.19 14.99 -22.40
N ALA A 739 14.40 14.10 -21.82
CA ALA A 739 13.05 13.78 -22.27
C ALA A 739 11.98 14.80 -21.81
N ASN A 740 12.36 15.88 -21.14
CA ASN A 740 11.47 16.86 -20.52
C ASN A 740 10.49 16.26 -19.50
N ILE A 741 10.92 15.25 -18.77
CA ILE A 741 10.16 14.65 -17.69
C ILE A 741 10.66 15.25 -16.38
N ARG A 742 9.76 15.90 -15.66
CA ARG A 742 10.07 16.49 -14.35
C ARG A 742 10.29 15.40 -13.31
N MET A 743 11.24 15.61 -12.42
CA MET A 743 11.59 14.68 -11.35
C MET A 743 11.34 15.34 -10.01
N VAL A 744 10.75 14.59 -9.09
CA VAL A 744 10.46 15.02 -7.72
C VAL A 744 10.94 13.94 -6.76
N MET A 745 11.59 14.35 -5.67
CA MET A 745 11.99 13.44 -4.60
C MET A 745 10.98 13.50 -3.45
N VAL A 746 10.49 12.36 -3.03
CA VAL A 746 9.56 12.21 -1.90
C VAL A 746 10.14 11.20 -0.93
N THR A 747 10.47 11.60 0.28
CA THR A 747 11.15 10.74 1.24
C THR A 747 10.68 10.97 2.68
N GLY A 748 10.81 9.93 3.52
CA GLY A 748 10.66 10.03 4.97
C GLY A 748 11.89 10.57 5.69
N ASP A 749 13.01 10.79 5.00
CA ASP A 749 14.27 11.23 5.59
C ASP A 749 14.32 12.73 5.86
N ASN A 750 15.40 13.15 6.52
CA ASN A 750 15.65 14.54 6.85
C ASN A 750 15.80 15.42 5.59
N MET A 751 15.35 16.67 5.68
CA MET A 751 15.40 17.67 4.62
C MET A 751 16.81 17.89 4.06
N LEU A 752 17.80 18.07 4.91
CA LEU A 752 19.18 18.35 4.50
C LEU A 752 19.79 17.16 3.75
N THR A 753 19.56 15.95 4.24
CA THR A 753 20.00 14.72 3.57
C THR A 753 19.31 14.57 2.22
N ALA A 754 18.02 14.84 2.15
CA ALA A 754 17.27 14.77 0.89
C ALA A 754 17.78 15.77 -0.15
N ILE A 755 18.03 17.01 0.24
CA ILE A 755 18.58 18.05 -0.64
C ILE A 755 19.99 17.68 -1.10
N SER A 756 20.83 17.19 -0.20
CA SER A 756 22.18 16.73 -0.55
C SER A 756 22.15 15.62 -1.59
N VAL A 757 21.33 14.59 -1.39
CA VAL A 757 21.17 13.51 -2.36
C VAL A 757 20.58 14.01 -3.68
N ALA A 758 19.64 14.92 -3.66
CA ALA A 758 19.07 15.51 -4.87
C ALA A 758 20.11 16.28 -5.70
N ARG A 759 21.04 16.95 -5.05
CA ARG A 759 22.19 17.60 -5.73
C ARG A 759 23.18 16.58 -6.29
N ASP A 760 23.51 15.56 -5.51
CA ASP A 760 24.49 14.53 -5.89
C ASP A 760 24.01 13.69 -7.07
N CYS A 761 22.72 13.36 -7.13
CA CYS A 761 22.15 12.60 -8.24
C CYS A 761 21.84 13.45 -9.49
N GLY A 762 21.98 14.77 -9.40
CA GLY A 762 21.73 15.68 -10.52
C GLY A 762 20.26 16.06 -10.71
N MET A 763 19.39 15.73 -9.76
CA MET A 763 17.98 16.19 -9.78
C MET A 763 17.89 17.70 -9.64
N ILE A 764 18.74 18.28 -8.78
CA ILE A 764 18.94 19.71 -8.64
C ILE A 764 20.34 20.04 -9.15
N LEU A 765 20.46 20.95 -10.11
CA LEU A 765 21.74 21.36 -10.66
C LEU A 765 22.55 22.14 -9.63
N PRO A 766 23.91 22.12 -9.68
CA PRO A 766 24.75 22.78 -8.68
C PRO A 766 24.54 24.27 -8.53
N HIS A 767 24.12 24.96 -9.60
CA HIS A 767 23.85 26.40 -9.62
C HIS A 767 22.41 26.78 -9.27
N ASP A 768 21.51 25.82 -9.16
CA ASP A 768 20.11 26.08 -8.82
C ASP A 768 19.99 26.38 -7.33
N LYS A 769 19.05 27.29 -6.99
CA LYS A 769 18.77 27.66 -5.62
C LYS A 769 17.61 26.84 -5.07
N VAL A 770 17.76 26.38 -3.84
CA VAL A 770 16.71 25.65 -3.12
C VAL A 770 16.12 26.55 -2.04
N ILE A 771 14.83 26.79 -2.11
CA ILE A 771 14.07 27.58 -1.14
C ILE A 771 13.27 26.63 -0.27
N VAL A 772 13.52 26.65 1.04
CA VAL A 772 12.78 25.85 2.00
C VAL A 772 11.55 26.62 2.46
N ALA A 773 10.38 26.02 2.31
CA ALA A 773 9.13 26.51 2.85
C ALA A 773 8.86 25.88 4.21
N GLU A 774 8.87 26.68 5.26
CA GLU A 774 8.56 26.28 6.62
C GLU A 774 7.25 26.91 7.07
N ALA A 775 6.18 26.12 7.12
CA ALA A 775 4.88 26.58 7.58
C ALA A 775 4.69 26.29 9.06
N LEU A 776 4.23 27.27 9.80
CA LEU A 776 3.92 27.18 11.21
C LEU A 776 2.40 27.10 11.39
N PRO A 777 1.89 26.17 12.23
CA PRO A 777 0.47 26.11 12.54
C PRO A 777 0.00 27.35 13.31
N PRO A 778 -1.27 27.72 13.25
CA PRO A 778 -1.81 28.82 14.02
C PRO A 778 -1.66 28.56 15.52
N LYS A 779 -1.05 29.50 16.26
CA LYS A 779 -0.91 29.47 17.73
C LYS A 779 -1.38 30.79 18.32
N ASP A 780 -2.01 30.73 19.47
CA ASP A 780 -2.36 31.90 20.33
C ASP A 780 -3.08 33.07 19.61
N GLY A 781 -4.03 32.73 18.73
CA GLY A 781 -4.80 33.72 17.99
C GLY A 781 -4.09 34.35 16.79
N GLN A 782 -2.88 33.89 16.46
CA GLN A 782 -2.17 34.29 15.24
C GLN A 782 -2.51 33.32 14.11
N ALA A 783 -2.71 33.85 12.90
CA ALA A 783 -2.93 33.06 11.70
C ALA A 783 -1.68 32.22 11.34
N ALA A 784 -1.88 31.12 10.62
CA ALA A 784 -0.77 30.33 10.11
C ALA A 784 0.18 31.18 9.26
N LYS A 785 1.48 30.94 9.38
CA LYS A 785 2.53 31.74 8.72
C LYS A 785 3.52 30.82 8.02
N ILE A 786 3.99 31.24 6.84
CA ILE A 786 5.03 30.52 6.08
C ILE A 786 6.32 31.35 6.12
N ASN A 787 7.41 30.76 6.56
CA ASN A 787 8.74 31.31 6.51
C ASN A 787 9.51 30.73 5.32
N TRP A 788 10.19 31.58 4.58
CA TRP A 788 11.00 31.22 3.43
C TRP A 788 12.47 31.47 3.73
N HIS A 789 13.32 30.51 3.49
CA HIS A 789 14.77 30.67 3.61
C HIS A 789 15.50 29.81 2.58
N TYR A 790 16.72 30.20 2.22
CA TYR A 790 17.56 29.39 1.35
C TYR A 790 18.13 28.19 2.13
N ALA A 791 18.25 27.05 1.48
CA ALA A 791 18.75 25.83 2.12
C ALA A 791 20.20 25.96 2.59
N ASP A 792 21.00 26.83 1.97
CA ASP A 792 22.40 27.04 2.31
C ASP A 792 22.61 27.94 3.54
N THR A 793 21.56 28.66 3.97
CA THR A 793 21.57 29.50 5.17
C THR A 793 20.80 28.80 6.28
N MET A 794 21.52 28.10 7.18
CA MET A 794 20.90 27.51 8.37
C MET A 794 20.44 28.61 9.35
N PRO A 795 19.26 28.48 9.97
CA PRO A 795 18.95 29.29 11.13
C PRO A 795 19.88 28.91 12.27
N ARG A 796 20.81 29.76 12.63
CA ARG A 796 21.59 29.65 13.86
C ARG A 796 20.61 29.68 15.02
N SER A 797 20.42 28.56 15.69
CA SER A 797 19.71 28.49 16.95
C SER A 797 20.44 29.36 17.98
N ASN A 798 19.80 30.40 18.40
CA ASN A 798 20.19 31.33 19.48
C ASN A 798 21.41 32.22 19.19
N LEU A 799 21.20 33.28 18.43
CA LEU A 799 21.78 34.58 18.74
C LEU A 799 21.15 35.64 17.79
N ASN A 800 20.31 36.45 18.38
CA ASN A 800 19.81 37.73 17.86
C ASN A 800 19.13 37.71 16.48
N ALA A 801 17.83 37.79 16.52
CA ALA A 801 16.91 38.04 15.40
C ALA A 801 17.22 39.36 14.67
N ILE A 802 18.32 39.44 13.98
CA ILE A 802 18.64 40.54 13.06
C ILE A 802 19.30 39.92 11.84
N ASN A 803 18.61 39.99 10.72
CA ASN A 803 18.93 39.54 9.36
C ASN A 803 18.54 38.10 9.02
N GLN A 804 17.26 37.80 9.18
CA GLN A 804 16.63 36.90 8.20
C GLN A 804 16.46 37.72 6.93
N GLU A 805 17.19 37.43 5.87
CA GLU A 805 16.80 37.84 4.52
C GLU A 805 15.47 37.17 4.22
N VAL A 806 14.38 37.83 4.60
CA VAL A 806 13.05 37.52 4.11
C VAL A 806 13.11 37.78 2.61
N ILE A 807 13.00 36.72 1.83
CA ILE A 807 12.91 36.85 0.37
C ILE A 807 11.65 37.69 0.11
N PRO A 808 11.77 38.95 -0.37
CA PRO A 808 10.59 39.71 -0.69
C PRO A 808 9.87 39.00 -1.86
N MET A 809 8.64 38.59 -1.65
CA MET A 809 7.77 38.24 -2.76
C MET A 809 7.62 39.46 -3.64
N LYS A 810 8.28 39.50 -4.78
CA LYS A 810 8.10 40.55 -5.77
C LYS A 810 6.67 40.50 -6.26
N SER A 811 5.99 41.62 -6.17
CA SER A 811 4.66 41.80 -6.76
C SER A 811 4.75 41.68 -8.29
N GLU A 812 3.68 41.20 -8.92
CA GLU A 812 3.57 40.86 -10.35
C GLU A 812 3.88 42.03 -11.33
N ASN A 813 4.34 43.20 -10.88
CA ASN A 813 4.52 44.40 -11.71
C ASN A 813 5.95 44.82 -11.97
N ASP A 814 6.96 44.06 -11.53
CA ASP A 814 8.33 44.40 -11.90
C ASP A 814 8.74 43.69 -13.18
N SER A 815 8.83 44.50 -14.22
CA SER A 815 9.33 44.23 -15.55
C SER A 815 10.52 43.24 -15.58
N LEU A 816 10.35 42.26 -16.40
CA LEU A 816 11.31 41.38 -17.02
C LEU A 816 12.68 42.03 -17.27
N GLU A 817 13.57 41.99 -16.32
CA GLU A 817 14.99 41.94 -16.61
C GLU A 817 15.41 40.47 -16.70
N GLU A 818 15.78 40.10 -17.90
CA GLU A 818 16.39 38.81 -18.26
C GLU A 818 17.64 38.56 -17.38
N ASN A 819 17.43 37.93 -16.24
CA ASN A 819 18.48 37.24 -15.53
C ASN A 819 18.54 35.80 -16.03
N GLN A 820 19.56 35.53 -16.83
CA GLN A 820 19.91 34.25 -17.37
C GLN A 820 19.89 33.15 -16.31
N GLY A 821 18.90 32.23 -16.41
CA GLY A 821 19.19 30.82 -16.26
C GLY A 821 19.47 30.28 -14.86
N ILE A 822 19.07 30.92 -13.76
CA ILE A 822 19.11 30.32 -12.42
C ILE A 822 17.70 29.84 -12.08
N ASP A 823 17.50 28.54 -12.18
CA ASP A 823 16.26 27.92 -11.74
C ASP A 823 16.24 27.83 -10.21
N TYR A 824 15.06 27.90 -9.64
CA TYR A 824 14.85 27.71 -8.21
C TYR A 824 13.92 26.52 -7.98
N HIS A 825 14.10 25.87 -6.83
CA HIS A 825 13.31 24.72 -6.41
C HIS A 825 12.78 24.96 -5.01
N PHE A 826 11.54 24.55 -4.76
CA PHE A 826 10.99 24.53 -3.42
C PHE A 826 11.26 23.19 -2.75
N ALA A 827 11.55 23.24 -1.46
CA ALA A 827 11.65 22.08 -0.61
C ALA A 827 10.79 22.29 0.63
N MET A 828 10.11 21.25 1.09
CA MET A 828 9.30 21.32 2.29
C MET A 828 9.28 20.00 3.04
N ASN A 829 9.01 20.05 4.33
CA ASN A 829 8.83 18.85 5.15
C ASN A 829 7.34 18.47 5.29
N GLY A 830 7.06 17.27 5.82
CA GLY A 830 5.70 16.79 5.97
C GLY A 830 4.82 17.64 6.87
N LYS A 831 5.38 18.23 7.93
CA LYS A 831 4.64 19.14 8.83
C LYS A 831 4.22 20.42 8.12
N SER A 832 5.15 21.04 7.39
CA SER A 832 4.86 22.23 6.58
C SER A 832 3.86 21.93 5.46
N PHE A 833 3.97 20.78 4.82
CA PHE A 833 3.02 20.32 3.81
C PHE A 833 1.61 20.19 4.37
N ALA A 834 1.45 19.60 5.56
CA ALA A 834 0.15 19.47 6.20
C ALA A 834 -0.48 20.82 6.52
N VAL A 835 0.30 21.77 7.05
CA VAL A 835 -0.16 23.13 7.33
C VAL A 835 -0.56 23.87 6.06
N ILE A 836 0.22 23.75 4.99
CA ILE A 836 -0.07 24.39 3.69
C ILE A 836 -1.33 23.78 3.08
N LEU A 837 -1.51 22.49 3.17
CA LEU A 837 -2.69 21.78 2.66
C LEU A 837 -3.97 22.26 3.38
N GLU A 838 -3.90 22.52 4.68
CA GLU A 838 -5.05 22.92 5.50
C GLU A 838 -5.37 24.42 5.42
N HIS A 839 -4.35 25.27 5.47
CA HIS A 839 -4.52 26.72 5.61
C HIS A 839 -4.18 27.54 4.36
N PHE A 840 -3.41 27.01 3.42
CA PHE A 840 -2.90 27.72 2.25
C PHE A 840 -3.25 27.00 0.94
N GLN A 841 -4.50 26.59 0.78
CA GLN A 841 -4.96 25.85 -0.40
C GLN A 841 -4.74 26.61 -1.72
N ASP A 842 -4.81 27.93 -1.72
CA ASP A 842 -4.60 28.75 -2.93
C ASP A 842 -3.13 28.79 -3.35
N LEU A 843 -2.20 28.68 -2.41
CA LEU A 843 -0.78 28.69 -2.64
C LEU A 843 -0.22 27.32 -3.05
N LEU A 844 -0.86 26.25 -2.62
CA LEU A 844 -0.40 24.89 -2.83
C LEU A 844 -0.18 24.55 -4.32
N PRO A 845 -1.08 24.85 -5.25
CA PRO A 845 -0.84 24.59 -6.68
C PRO A 845 0.41 25.28 -7.23
N LYS A 846 0.71 26.50 -6.77
CA LYS A 846 1.90 27.24 -7.17
C LYS A 846 3.18 26.63 -6.60
N LEU A 847 3.15 26.18 -5.36
CA LEU A 847 4.29 25.51 -4.71
C LEU A 847 4.63 24.17 -5.34
N VAL A 848 3.64 23.36 -5.69
CA VAL A 848 3.89 22.03 -6.30
C VAL A 848 4.42 22.15 -7.73
N LEU A 849 4.19 23.25 -8.42
CA LEU A 849 4.76 23.47 -9.76
C LEU A 849 6.29 23.59 -9.76
N HIS A 850 6.90 24.03 -8.68
CA HIS A 850 8.35 24.19 -8.51
C HIS A 850 8.92 23.35 -7.36
N GLY A 851 8.09 22.62 -6.64
CA GLY A 851 8.51 21.75 -5.54
C GLY A 851 9.29 20.55 -6.07
N THR A 852 10.51 20.32 -5.59
CA THR A 852 11.36 19.21 -6.03
C THR A 852 11.67 18.24 -4.91
N VAL A 853 11.82 18.71 -3.68
CA VAL A 853 12.16 17.87 -2.53
C VAL A 853 11.06 17.97 -1.48
N PHE A 854 10.51 16.82 -1.11
CA PHE A 854 9.52 16.68 -0.05
C PHE A 854 10.07 15.68 0.97
N ALA A 855 10.55 16.20 2.09
CA ALA A 855 11.21 15.43 3.12
C ALA A 855 10.28 15.13 4.30
N ARG A 856 10.60 14.11 5.10
CA ARG A 856 9.82 13.67 6.27
C ARG A 856 8.33 13.51 5.99
N MET A 857 8.01 13.01 4.81
CA MET A 857 6.64 12.74 4.40
C MET A 857 6.16 11.42 4.99
N ALA A 858 4.99 11.44 5.62
CA ALA A 858 4.28 10.23 6.02
C ALA A 858 3.71 9.51 4.77
N PRO A 859 3.41 8.21 4.83
CA PRO A 859 2.87 7.46 3.69
C PRO A 859 1.58 8.06 3.09
N ASP A 860 0.68 8.53 3.94
CA ASP A 860 -0.55 9.22 3.54
C ASP A 860 -0.26 10.58 2.86
N GLN A 861 0.74 11.31 3.34
CA GLN A 861 1.17 12.57 2.74
C GLN A 861 1.80 12.38 1.36
N LYS A 862 2.52 11.29 1.13
CA LYS A 862 3.02 10.93 -0.20
C LYS A 862 1.87 10.75 -1.19
N THR A 863 0.81 10.09 -0.76
CA THR A 863 -0.41 9.92 -1.56
C THR A 863 -1.09 11.26 -1.84
N GLN A 864 -1.23 12.11 -0.84
CA GLN A 864 -1.78 13.45 -0.98
C GLN A 864 -0.97 14.32 -1.95
N LEU A 865 0.35 14.24 -1.90
CA LEU A 865 1.22 14.95 -2.85
C LEU A 865 0.98 14.49 -4.29
N VAL A 866 0.88 13.19 -4.51
CA VAL A 866 0.57 12.65 -5.84
C VAL A 866 -0.78 13.18 -6.33
N GLU A 867 -1.79 13.22 -5.48
CA GLU A 867 -3.11 13.78 -5.81
C GLU A 867 -3.04 15.27 -6.18
N GLU A 868 -2.30 16.06 -5.41
CA GLU A 868 -2.13 17.49 -5.70
C GLU A 868 -1.37 17.75 -7.00
N LEU A 869 -0.37 16.93 -7.31
CA LEU A 869 0.32 17.00 -8.59
C LEU A 869 -0.60 16.60 -9.76
N GLN A 870 -1.49 15.64 -9.56
CA GLN A 870 -2.52 15.28 -10.55
C GLN A 870 -3.55 16.38 -10.73
N ASN A 871 -3.93 17.09 -9.66
CA ASN A 871 -4.86 18.23 -9.73
C ASN A 871 -4.30 19.42 -10.54
N VAL A 872 -3.00 19.51 -10.67
CA VAL A 872 -2.28 20.50 -11.49
C VAL A 872 -2.03 20.01 -12.92
N ASP A 873 -2.76 18.99 -13.37
CA ASP A 873 -2.71 18.41 -14.72
C ASP A 873 -1.41 17.68 -15.08
N TYR A 874 -0.62 17.23 -14.12
CA TYR A 874 0.48 16.32 -14.37
C TYR A 874 0.00 14.87 -14.48
N TYR A 875 0.60 14.13 -15.42
CA TYR A 875 0.56 12.68 -15.41
C TYR A 875 1.72 12.17 -14.56
N VAL A 876 1.41 11.72 -13.36
CA VAL A 876 2.39 11.43 -12.32
C VAL A 876 2.77 9.95 -12.33
N GLY A 877 4.07 9.68 -12.41
CA GLY A 877 4.65 8.38 -12.10
C GLY A 877 5.21 8.35 -10.68
N MET A 878 5.20 7.21 -10.05
CA MET A 878 5.83 6.99 -8.75
C MET A 878 6.74 5.76 -8.83
N CYS A 879 7.97 5.91 -8.38
CA CYS A 879 8.92 4.82 -8.26
C CYS A 879 9.37 4.69 -6.81
N GLY A 880 9.24 3.51 -6.23
CA GLY A 880 9.59 3.24 -4.84
C GLY A 880 9.87 1.77 -4.59
N ASP A 881 10.32 1.45 -3.37
CA ASP A 881 10.59 0.08 -2.93
C ASP A 881 9.33 -0.72 -2.55
N GLY A 882 8.22 -0.04 -2.39
CA GLY A 882 6.92 -0.63 -2.09
C GLY A 882 6.57 -0.76 -0.61
N ALA A 883 7.50 -0.64 0.30
CA ALA A 883 7.26 -0.82 1.74
C ALA A 883 6.36 0.25 2.36
N ASN A 884 6.69 1.51 2.09
CA ASN A 884 5.99 2.67 2.65
C ASN A 884 5.21 3.47 1.59
N ASP A 885 5.32 3.10 0.34
CA ASP A 885 4.84 3.88 -0.80
C ASP A 885 3.61 3.27 -1.48
N CYS A 886 3.02 2.20 -0.92
CA CYS A 886 1.90 1.47 -1.53
C CYS A 886 0.73 2.38 -1.94
N GLY A 887 0.34 3.32 -1.08
CA GLY A 887 -0.72 4.28 -1.36
C GLY A 887 -0.39 5.18 -2.55
N ALA A 888 0.81 5.74 -2.55
CA ALA A 888 1.29 6.61 -3.62
C ALA A 888 1.48 5.86 -4.94
N LEU A 889 2.03 4.64 -4.88
CA LEU A 889 2.21 3.77 -6.06
C LEU A 889 0.89 3.41 -6.74
N LYS A 890 -0.16 3.17 -5.95
CA LYS A 890 -1.50 2.88 -6.48
C LYS A 890 -2.19 4.12 -7.03
N ARG A 891 -2.00 5.25 -6.38
CA ARG A 891 -2.64 6.50 -6.79
C ARG A 891 -2.00 7.13 -8.01
N ALA A 892 -0.70 6.96 -8.20
CA ALA A 892 0.01 7.46 -9.37
C ALA A 892 -0.53 6.82 -10.68
N HIS A 893 -0.46 7.55 -11.78
CA HIS A 893 -0.83 7.03 -13.10
C HIS A 893 0.07 5.86 -13.51
N GLY A 894 1.36 5.93 -13.20
CA GLY A 894 2.33 4.88 -13.43
C GLY A 894 3.15 4.59 -12.18
N GLY A 895 2.62 3.76 -11.26
CA GLY A 895 3.37 3.30 -10.10
C GLY A 895 4.22 2.08 -10.44
N ILE A 896 5.54 2.15 -10.21
CA ILE A 896 6.46 1.04 -10.37
C ILE A 896 7.19 0.76 -9.06
N SER A 897 7.11 -0.48 -8.60
CA SER A 897 7.80 -0.96 -7.41
C SER A 897 9.09 -1.69 -7.80
N LEU A 898 10.15 -1.40 -7.08
CA LEU A 898 11.41 -2.12 -7.18
C LEU A 898 11.40 -3.28 -6.18
N SER A 899 11.14 -4.50 -6.65
CA SER A 899 11.05 -5.69 -5.82
C SER A 899 11.62 -6.90 -6.53
N GLU A 900 12.27 -7.79 -5.81
CA GLU A 900 12.76 -9.05 -6.34
C GLU A 900 11.65 -10.05 -6.68
N LEU A 901 10.44 -9.83 -6.18
CA LEU A 901 9.27 -10.64 -6.47
C LEU A 901 8.74 -10.35 -7.88
N GLU A 902 8.24 -11.38 -8.55
CA GLU A 902 7.67 -11.23 -9.91
C GLU A 902 6.42 -10.35 -9.96
N ALA A 903 5.66 -10.32 -8.87
CA ALA A 903 4.48 -9.48 -8.75
C ALA A 903 4.34 -8.99 -7.32
N SER A 904 4.27 -7.69 -7.14
CA SER A 904 3.91 -7.06 -5.88
C SER A 904 2.45 -6.60 -5.94
N VAL A 905 1.69 -6.87 -4.90
CA VAL A 905 0.31 -6.36 -4.76
C VAL A 905 0.32 -4.84 -4.51
N ALA A 906 1.48 -4.29 -4.19
CA ALA A 906 1.66 -2.89 -3.83
C ALA A 906 1.53 -1.91 -5.01
N SER A 907 1.79 -2.35 -6.25
CA SER A 907 1.85 -1.45 -7.39
C SER A 907 1.38 -2.07 -8.70
N PRO A 908 0.92 -1.26 -9.69
CA PRO A 908 0.54 -1.73 -11.01
C PRO A 908 1.69 -2.39 -11.78
N PHE A 909 2.91 -1.91 -11.56
CA PHE A 909 4.13 -2.42 -12.21
C PHE A 909 5.15 -2.81 -11.15
N THR A 910 5.85 -3.90 -11.39
CA THR A 910 6.95 -4.36 -10.53
C THR A 910 8.17 -4.64 -11.37
N SER A 911 9.31 -4.06 -11.00
CA SER A 911 10.60 -4.34 -11.64
C SER A 911 11.37 -5.36 -10.82
N ARG A 912 11.86 -6.40 -11.49
CA ARG A 912 12.73 -7.43 -10.90
C ARG A 912 14.11 -6.89 -10.53
N THR A 913 14.62 -5.96 -11.35
CA THR A 913 15.89 -5.30 -11.08
C THR A 913 15.70 -4.13 -10.15
N PRO A 914 16.45 -4.02 -9.06
CA PRO A 914 16.33 -2.91 -8.09
C PRO A 914 16.99 -1.63 -8.63
N SER A 915 16.73 -1.27 -9.87
CA SER A 915 17.30 -0.10 -10.54
C SER A 915 16.20 0.77 -11.13
N ILE A 916 16.34 2.07 -11.05
CA ILE A 916 15.40 3.03 -11.64
C ILE A 916 15.44 3.07 -13.18
N ALA A 917 16.36 2.35 -13.81
CA ALA A 917 16.40 2.19 -15.27
C ALA A 917 15.11 1.58 -15.86
N CYS A 918 14.29 0.95 -15.02
CA CYS A 918 12.96 0.48 -15.40
C CYS A 918 11.99 1.62 -15.74
N VAL A 919 12.14 2.80 -15.18
CA VAL A 919 11.23 3.95 -15.41
C VAL A 919 11.32 4.47 -16.85
N PRO A 920 12.51 4.75 -17.42
CA PRO A 920 12.63 5.10 -18.84
C PRO A 920 12.11 4.01 -19.76
N ASN A 921 12.36 2.73 -19.44
CA ASN A 921 11.87 1.61 -20.23
C ASN A 921 10.35 1.53 -20.22
N LEU A 922 9.73 1.70 -19.06
CA LEU A 922 8.28 1.72 -18.94
C LEU A 922 7.66 2.88 -19.74
N ILE A 923 8.22 4.07 -19.66
CA ILE A 923 7.73 5.25 -20.39
C ILE A 923 7.90 5.04 -21.90
N ARG A 924 9.01 4.51 -22.33
CA ARG A 924 9.30 4.23 -23.75
C ARG A 924 8.30 3.22 -24.32
N GLU A 925 8.08 2.12 -23.64
CA GLU A 925 7.11 1.10 -24.05
C GLU A 925 5.66 1.64 -23.98
N GLY A 926 5.35 2.45 -22.97
CA GLY A 926 4.06 3.12 -22.87
C GLY A 926 3.81 4.09 -24.02
N ARG A 927 4.79 4.88 -24.40
CA ARG A 927 4.71 5.78 -25.58
C ARG A 927 4.56 5.01 -26.88
N ALA A 928 5.31 3.93 -27.05
CA ALA A 928 5.18 3.07 -28.22
C ALA A 928 3.77 2.46 -28.31
N ALA A 929 3.24 1.94 -27.22
CA ALA A 929 1.88 1.38 -27.16
C ALA A 929 0.80 2.44 -27.43
N LEU A 930 0.97 3.64 -26.86
CA LEU A 930 0.04 4.76 -27.05
C LEU A 930 0.02 5.21 -28.52
N ILE A 931 1.20 5.40 -29.13
CA ILE A 931 1.31 5.80 -30.53
C ILE A 931 0.70 4.74 -31.43
N THR A 932 0.98 3.46 -31.18
CA THR A 932 0.40 2.35 -31.95
C THR A 932 -1.13 2.35 -31.82
N SER A 933 -1.65 2.51 -30.60
CA SER A 933 -3.10 2.59 -30.38
C SER A 933 -3.75 3.77 -31.09
N PHE A 934 -3.14 4.94 -31.09
CA PHE A 934 -3.62 6.11 -31.82
C PHE A 934 -3.54 5.93 -33.36
N CYS A 935 -2.45 5.39 -33.85
CA CYS A 935 -2.29 5.13 -35.29
C CYS A 935 -3.33 4.14 -35.79
N VAL A 936 -3.53 3.06 -35.06
CA VAL A 936 -4.55 2.05 -35.40
C VAL A 936 -5.95 2.64 -35.32
N PHE A 937 -6.26 3.42 -34.28
CA PHE A 937 -7.54 4.10 -34.16
C PHE A 937 -7.82 5.04 -35.36
N LYS A 938 -6.86 5.91 -35.68
CA LYS A 938 -6.97 6.82 -36.83
C LYS A 938 -7.16 6.07 -38.15
N PHE A 939 -6.41 4.99 -38.31
CA PHE A 939 -6.49 4.14 -39.50
C PHE A 939 -7.89 3.52 -39.63
N MET A 940 -8.40 2.94 -38.53
CA MET A 940 -9.73 2.33 -38.51
C MET A 940 -10.84 3.35 -38.70
N ALA A 941 -10.70 4.54 -38.17
CA ALA A 941 -11.60 5.65 -38.36
C ALA A 941 -11.68 6.09 -39.84
N LEU A 942 -10.52 6.27 -40.45
CA LEU A 942 -10.40 6.63 -41.85
C LEU A 942 -10.99 5.54 -42.77
N TYR A 943 -10.67 4.29 -42.45
CA TYR A 943 -11.24 3.14 -43.14
C TYR A 943 -12.79 3.14 -43.13
N SER A 944 -13.38 3.34 -41.94
CA SER A 944 -14.83 3.39 -41.78
C SER A 944 -15.48 4.50 -42.63
N ILE A 945 -14.84 5.65 -42.65
CA ILE A 945 -15.34 6.79 -43.47
C ILE A 945 -15.26 6.45 -44.97
N ILE A 946 -14.15 5.86 -45.41
CA ILE A 946 -13.96 5.43 -46.80
C ILE A 946 -15.02 4.39 -47.17
N GLN A 947 -15.22 3.38 -46.35
CA GLN A 947 -16.24 2.37 -46.56
C GLN A 947 -17.66 2.97 -46.64
N TYR A 948 -17.97 3.88 -45.72
CA TYR A 948 -19.26 4.57 -45.70
C TYR A 948 -19.54 5.31 -47.01
N PHE A 949 -18.57 6.11 -47.49
CA PHE A 949 -18.77 6.82 -48.76
C PHE A 949 -18.82 5.86 -49.94
N THR A 950 -18.01 4.84 -49.98
CA THR A 950 -18.01 3.85 -51.07
C THR A 950 -19.35 3.15 -51.16
N VAL A 951 -19.87 2.65 -50.06
CA VAL A 951 -21.14 1.93 -50.03
C VAL A 951 -22.32 2.85 -50.32
N THR A 952 -22.33 4.08 -49.80
CA THR A 952 -23.39 5.04 -50.07
C THR A 952 -23.44 5.42 -51.54
N LEU A 953 -22.29 5.63 -52.19
CA LEU A 953 -22.22 5.90 -53.63
C LEU A 953 -22.67 4.70 -54.44
N LEU A 954 -22.28 3.50 -54.10
CA LEU A 954 -22.73 2.27 -54.78
C LEU A 954 -24.24 2.09 -54.63
N TYR A 955 -24.81 2.32 -53.46
CA TYR A 955 -26.27 2.25 -53.26
C TYR A 955 -27.00 3.34 -54.05
N SER A 956 -26.37 4.49 -54.28
CA SER A 956 -27.00 5.52 -55.12
C SER A 956 -27.21 5.07 -56.56
N ILE A 957 -26.39 4.14 -57.06
CA ILE A 957 -26.52 3.55 -58.42
C ILE A 957 -27.12 2.14 -58.38
N LEU A 958 -27.70 1.71 -57.23
CA LEU A 958 -28.28 0.38 -57.01
C LEU A 958 -27.28 -0.78 -57.23
N SER A 959 -26.05 -0.58 -56.83
CA SER A 959 -24.98 -1.59 -56.88
C SER A 959 -24.40 -1.83 -55.51
N ASN A 960 -23.79 -3.01 -55.30
CA ASN A 960 -23.13 -3.42 -54.08
C ASN A 960 -21.77 -4.01 -54.37
N LEU A 961 -20.86 -3.91 -53.35
CA LEU A 961 -19.62 -4.71 -53.34
C LEU A 961 -19.97 -6.21 -53.14
N GLY A 962 -19.30 -7.07 -53.85
CA GLY A 962 -19.44 -8.51 -53.64
C GLY A 962 -18.81 -9.00 -52.34
N ASP A 963 -19.31 -10.10 -51.81
CA ASP A 963 -18.80 -10.70 -50.56
C ASP A 963 -17.28 -10.93 -50.59
N SER A 964 -16.75 -11.48 -51.67
CA SER A 964 -15.30 -11.68 -51.85
C SER A 964 -14.51 -10.38 -51.90
N GLN A 965 -15.07 -9.28 -52.33
CA GLN A 965 -14.44 -7.96 -52.38
C GLN A 965 -14.34 -7.36 -50.96
N PHE A 966 -15.39 -7.43 -50.17
CA PHE A 966 -15.36 -7.02 -48.75
C PHE A 966 -14.35 -7.87 -47.97
N LEU A 967 -14.38 -9.18 -48.15
CA LEU A 967 -13.46 -10.08 -47.47
C LEU A 967 -11.99 -9.79 -47.83
N PHE A 968 -11.69 -9.52 -49.12
CA PHE A 968 -10.35 -9.18 -49.59
C PHE A 968 -9.86 -7.84 -49.00
N ILE A 969 -10.72 -6.85 -48.96
CA ILE A 969 -10.40 -5.53 -48.38
C ILE A 969 -10.06 -5.71 -46.87
N ASP A 970 -10.90 -6.39 -46.11
CA ASP A 970 -10.75 -6.49 -44.66
C ASP A 970 -9.61 -7.47 -44.27
N LEU A 971 -9.52 -8.61 -44.91
CA LEU A 971 -8.54 -9.64 -44.54
C LEU A 971 -7.16 -9.38 -45.16
N ALA A 972 -7.09 -9.09 -46.45
CA ALA A 972 -5.79 -8.97 -47.15
C ALA A 972 -5.19 -7.57 -47.03
N ILE A 973 -5.98 -6.51 -47.01
CA ILE A 973 -5.46 -5.14 -46.95
C ILE A 973 -5.41 -4.66 -45.49
N ILE A 974 -6.57 -4.59 -44.83
CA ILE A 974 -6.69 -3.96 -43.53
C ILE A 974 -5.92 -4.71 -42.44
N LEU A 975 -6.09 -6.02 -42.36
CA LEU A 975 -5.42 -6.84 -41.33
C LEU A 975 -3.90 -6.81 -41.48
N VAL A 976 -3.40 -6.90 -42.71
CA VAL A 976 -1.96 -6.82 -42.99
C VAL A 976 -1.40 -5.44 -42.59
N VAL A 977 -2.08 -4.37 -42.92
CA VAL A 977 -1.66 -3.02 -42.54
C VAL A 977 -1.64 -2.84 -41.04
N VAL A 978 -2.68 -3.31 -40.34
CA VAL A 978 -2.73 -3.25 -38.87
C VAL A 978 -1.56 -4.01 -38.23
N PHE A 979 -1.22 -5.21 -38.72
CA PHE A 979 -0.08 -5.96 -38.21
C PHE A 979 1.27 -5.28 -38.48
N THR A 980 1.39 -4.54 -39.55
CA THR A 980 2.62 -3.80 -39.86
C THR A 980 2.78 -2.49 -39.05
N MET A 981 1.68 -1.99 -38.47
CA MET A 981 1.69 -0.83 -37.59
C MET A 981 2.12 -1.13 -36.14
N SER A 982 2.17 -2.40 -35.77
CA SER A 982 2.48 -2.82 -34.39
C SER A 982 3.99 -2.85 -34.07
#